data_f7aaa0f8850a94a326b5beb6720c6334
#
_entry.id   f7aaa0f8850a94a326b5beb6720c6334
#
_cell.length_a   1.000
_cell.length_b   1.000
_cell.length_c   1.000
_cell.angle_alpha   90.00
_cell.angle_beta   90.00
_cell.angle_gamma   90.00
#
_symmetry.space_group_name_H-M   'P 1'
#
loop_
_entity.id
_entity.type
_entity.pdbx_description
1 polymer ?
#
loop_
_entity_poly.entity_id
_entity_poly.type
_entity_poly.pdbx_seq_one_letter_code
_entity_poly.pdbx_strand_id
1 'polypeptide(L)'
;MASNAMRRVSLRNLGAHKLRLVLTVLSVVLGTAFVAGSMIFTATVSSAFDGIFDKVALGVDTQISPEDSNSSGVPDSVLTQIEDNKAELGVAKVLPQYSGPATIAKADGKALQTGGAPSVGSAFQSPDQRLSDTESNLIDGRAPAAPNEIALNDSSADEADLKLGSTTKVAVGRGSGAPMEVTVVGILDVPGATSGFTSIQFQEETAKDLFTDGSHSQAIDLQAVPGVSPEQLKERVAGLIGDDYKLRTGDQVRQDEKDSINQFLDVFNYILLAFAAIGLIVGTFIIYNTFSMIVAQRVRELALLRAIGASRKQVTRSVLLEAFVVGLIGALVGLVTGIGIAAVLRAVTSSTGLPTASLQVGPSAIIACLLVGIVVTMVSAYAPARRASKVSPVEAMRESLTDGQASLKVRTIAGIVLAVIALALLAIGTSGEGSGAASIVGLGALVMIFAVVFAAPALSRPAVTALGAVLARPFGKIGQLARTNAVRNPRRTAATAFALTLGLMLVAVIGTLGSTFKGTIDDAIDTGLTANLLVSGDQGSGFSPLVVEAIAEIDGVESVVGFGGIQAEVDGQGVFGYSPDGDMYSVTPYEMVEGPRTIEPDGMIVGERTSKEMGWDVGETIEFTNYDGTVVPVRVTGIFKDNPLIDPWAMGSDAYEKLIPSPLRQEVFAAIKTVPGANVDEVSDRVEDVTADYLTVKIRTPAEFKGEQSSQIDQMLSVLYGMLGLALVIAVLGIVNTLALSVIERKREIGMLRAIGMARAQLRRTIYVESLLIAIFGALLGVVLGVAFGWALVRTLKYWGLGAPVLPWSLIVVTLVGAAVVGVLAALWPASRAAKTKPLDAIDN
;
A
#
# COMPACT_ATOMS: atom_id res chain seq x y z
N MET A 1 32.32 27.27 36.54
CA MET A 1 33.46 27.30 35.59
C MET A 1 33.77 25.93 34.95
N ALA A 2 33.78 24.83 35.68
CA ALA A 2 34.08 23.48 35.13
C ALA A 2 33.12 22.97 34.03
N SER A 3 31.84 23.38 34.04
CA SER A 3 30.85 23.01 33.01
C SER A 3 31.16 23.58 31.61
N ASN A 4 31.67 24.85 31.58
CA ASN A 4 32.02 25.52 30.31
C ASN A 4 33.29 24.96 29.67
N ALA A 5 34.25 24.50 30.49
CA ALA A 5 35.48 23.88 29.98
C ALA A 5 35.20 22.53 29.30
N MET A 6 34.40 21.68 29.94
CA MET A 6 34.01 20.38 29.35
C MET A 6 33.20 20.55 28.06
N ARG A 7 32.32 21.56 27.97
CA ARG A 7 31.56 21.87 26.74
C ARG A 7 32.48 22.30 25.59
N ARG A 8 33.50 23.13 25.86
CA ARG A 8 34.50 23.53 24.84
C ARG A 8 35.35 22.35 24.36
N VAL A 9 35.73 21.46 25.29
CA VAL A 9 36.51 20.25 24.95
C VAL A 9 35.69 19.33 24.03
N SER A 10 34.40 19.08 24.38
CA SER A 10 33.52 18.24 23.57
C SER A 10 33.34 18.77 22.15
N LEU A 11 33.06 20.07 21.98
CA LEU A 11 32.85 20.69 20.67
C LEU A 11 34.13 20.73 19.81
N ARG A 12 35.30 20.98 20.42
CA ARG A 12 36.60 20.91 19.71
C ARG A 12 36.94 19.49 19.25
N ASN A 13 36.64 18.49 20.04
CA ASN A 13 36.88 17.10 19.69
C ASN A 13 36.03 16.63 18.52
N LEU A 14 34.79 17.11 18.40
CA LEU A 14 33.93 16.83 17.22
C LEU A 14 34.61 17.33 15.93
N GLY A 15 35.19 18.52 15.93
CA GLY A 15 35.87 19.09 14.76
C GLY A 15 37.21 18.43 14.42
N ALA A 16 37.91 17.84 15.40
CA ALA A 16 39.21 17.20 15.18
C ALA A 16 39.13 15.87 14.42
N HIS A 17 37.99 15.17 14.46
CA HIS A 17 37.80 13.85 13.85
C HIS A 17 36.72 13.86 12.77
N LYS A 18 36.85 14.67 11.73
CA LYS A 18 35.85 14.93 10.68
C LYS A 18 35.23 13.67 10.06
N LEU A 19 36.04 12.66 9.72
CA LEU A 19 35.52 11.43 9.09
C LEU A 19 34.57 10.66 10.03
N ARG A 20 34.93 10.60 11.32
CA ARG A 20 34.12 9.93 12.34
C ARG A 20 32.78 10.65 12.53
N LEU A 21 32.84 12.00 12.60
CA LEU A 21 31.65 12.84 12.68
C LEU A 21 30.71 12.59 11.48
N VAL A 22 31.25 12.60 10.25
CA VAL A 22 30.47 12.33 9.03
C VAL A 22 29.79 10.97 9.07
N LEU A 23 30.50 9.91 9.46
CA LEU A 23 29.94 8.55 9.54
C LEU A 23 28.83 8.45 10.60
N THR A 24 28.99 9.16 11.74
CA THR A 24 27.98 9.17 12.80
C THR A 24 26.76 9.98 12.39
N VAL A 25 26.96 11.17 11.84
CA VAL A 25 25.88 12.01 11.30
C VAL A 25 25.13 11.27 10.19
N LEU A 26 25.84 10.61 9.27
CA LEU A 26 25.23 9.82 8.21
C LEU A 26 24.30 8.72 8.76
N SER A 27 24.70 8.06 9.84
CA SER A 27 23.85 7.04 10.48
C SER A 27 22.56 7.62 11.05
N VAL A 28 22.60 8.83 11.59
CA VAL A 28 21.41 9.55 12.08
C VAL A 28 20.57 10.05 10.91
N VAL A 29 21.21 10.65 9.90
CA VAL A 29 20.54 11.14 8.67
C VAL A 29 19.71 10.03 8.03
N LEU A 30 20.27 8.83 7.89
CA LEU A 30 19.56 7.72 7.28
C LEU A 30 18.26 7.34 8.01
N GLY A 31 18.32 7.21 9.33
CA GLY A 31 17.14 6.88 10.14
C GLY A 31 16.10 8.01 10.12
N THR A 32 16.54 9.26 10.25
CA THR A 32 15.63 10.41 10.29
C THR A 32 15.07 10.78 8.90
N ALA A 33 15.84 10.60 7.84
CA ALA A 33 15.39 10.81 6.46
C ALA A 33 14.29 9.83 6.06
N PHE A 34 14.41 8.58 6.51
CA PHE A 34 13.39 7.57 6.26
C PHE A 34 12.08 7.91 6.98
N VAL A 35 12.14 8.24 8.27
CA VAL A 35 10.95 8.65 9.04
C VAL A 35 10.32 9.91 8.45
N ALA A 36 11.12 10.94 8.15
CA ALA A 36 10.62 12.16 7.55
C ALA A 36 10.02 11.91 6.15
N GLY A 37 10.73 11.15 5.29
CA GLY A 37 10.28 10.83 3.94
C GLY A 37 8.98 10.05 3.92
N SER A 38 8.84 9.04 4.79
CA SER A 38 7.60 8.26 4.95
C SER A 38 6.45 9.16 5.42
N MET A 39 6.63 9.96 6.47
CA MET A 39 5.57 10.83 7.00
C MET A 39 5.16 11.94 6.02
N ILE A 40 6.12 12.55 5.31
CA ILE A 40 5.84 13.57 4.30
C ILE A 40 5.10 12.95 3.11
N PHE A 41 5.51 11.77 2.66
CA PHE A 41 4.85 11.04 1.59
C PHE A 41 3.40 10.69 1.96
N THR A 42 3.18 10.10 3.16
CA THR A 42 1.85 9.80 3.67
C THR A 42 0.97 11.06 3.74
N ALA A 43 1.48 12.15 4.32
CA ALA A 43 0.74 13.41 4.39
C ALA A 43 0.44 13.99 3.00
N THR A 44 1.33 13.80 2.02
CA THR A 44 1.12 14.24 0.63
C THR A 44 0.01 13.44 -0.06
N VAL A 45 -0.02 12.11 0.13
CA VAL A 45 -1.07 11.25 -0.40
C VAL A 45 -2.42 11.56 0.28
N SER A 46 -2.46 11.64 1.61
CA SER A 46 -3.67 12.01 2.36
C SER A 46 -4.21 13.38 1.92
N SER A 47 -3.33 14.38 1.74
CA SER A 47 -3.72 15.72 1.28
C SER A 47 -4.26 15.73 -0.16
N ALA A 48 -3.85 14.78 -1.02
CA ALA A 48 -4.43 14.66 -2.35
C ALA A 48 -5.90 14.24 -2.28
N PHE A 49 -6.22 13.27 -1.43
CA PHE A 49 -7.59 12.85 -1.18
C PHE A 49 -8.40 13.91 -0.42
N ASP A 50 -7.83 14.51 0.64
CA ASP A 50 -8.48 15.61 1.36
C ASP A 50 -8.88 16.74 0.42
N GLY A 51 -8.01 17.09 -0.54
CA GLY A 51 -8.30 18.14 -1.55
C GLY A 51 -9.46 17.81 -2.49
N ILE A 52 -9.75 16.52 -2.71
CA ILE A 52 -10.92 16.04 -3.45
C ILE A 52 -12.17 16.18 -2.57
N PHE A 53 -12.12 15.66 -1.33
CA PHE A 53 -13.27 15.61 -0.43
C PHE A 53 -13.65 16.96 0.20
N ASP A 54 -12.70 17.87 0.40
CA ASP A 54 -13.00 19.23 0.87
C ASP A 54 -13.90 20.00 -0.11
N LYS A 55 -14.02 19.53 -1.35
CA LYS A 55 -14.89 20.10 -2.37
C LYS A 55 -16.23 19.38 -2.51
N VAL A 56 -16.35 18.18 -1.97
CA VAL A 56 -17.63 17.46 -1.88
C VAL A 56 -18.56 18.22 -0.93
N ALA A 57 -19.81 18.36 -1.30
CA ALA A 57 -20.84 19.05 -0.53
C ALA A 57 -20.48 20.50 -0.10
N LEU A 58 -19.70 21.23 -0.93
CA LEU A 58 -19.47 22.66 -0.71
C LEU A 58 -20.77 23.44 -0.89
N GLY A 59 -21.10 24.28 0.11
CA GLY A 59 -22.33 25.05 0.10
C GLY A 59 -23.59 24.26 0.48
N VAL A 60 -23.44 22.96 0.74
CA VAL A 60 -24.51 22.12 1.28
C VAL A 60 -24.60 22.32 2.78
N ASP A 61 -25.75 22.78 3.27
CA ASP A 61 -26.03 22.88 4.69
C ASP A 61 -26.67 21.59 5.21
N THR A 62 -27.61 21.01 4.44
CA THR A 62 -28.25 19.72 4.77
C THR A 62 -28.45 18.90 3.51
N GLN A 63 -28.12 17.63 3.56
CA GLN A 63 -28.39 16.65 2.52
C GLN A 63 -29.47 15.66 2.99
N ILE A 64 -30.41 15.39 2.10
CA ILE A 64 -31.41 14.31 2.23
C ILE A 64 -30.93 13.16 1.34
N SER A 65 -30.74 12.00 1.89
CA SER A 65 -30.40 10.79 1.14
C SER A 65 -31.27 9.64 1.63
N PRO A 66 -31.45 8.58 0.88
CA PRO A 66 -32.15 7.40 1.37
C PRO A 66 -31.46 6.83 2.61
N GLU A 67 -32.21 6.22 3.53
CA GLU A 67 -31.66 5.55 4.70
C GLU A 67 -30.80 4.35 4.25
N ASP A 68 -31.31 3.62 3.25
CA ASP A 68 -30.65 2.51 2.63
C ASP A 68 -29.90 2.93 1.36
N SER A 69 -28.61 2.62 1.28
CA SER A 69 -27.76 2.91 0.14
C SER A 69 -28.17 2.17 -1.15
N ASN A 70 -28.97 1.13 -1.02
CA ASN A 70 -29.47 0.31 -2.12
C ASN A 70 -30.89 0.72 -2.60
N SER A 71 -31.42 1.84 -2.13
CA SER A 71 -32.74 2.33 -2.59
C SER A 71 -32.64 3.04 -3.94
N SER A 72 -33.81 3.21 -4.60
CA SER A 72 -33.94 3.99 -5.86
C SER A 72 -33.53 5.46 -5.70
N GLY A 73 -33.41 5.95 -4.46
CA GLY A 73 -33.11 7.33 -4.14
C GLY A 73 -34.23 8.01 -3.35
N VAL A 74 -34.24 9.34 -3.37
CA VAL A 74 -35.25 10.18 -2.75
C VAL A 74 -36.35 10.51 -3.78
N PRO A 75 -37.62 10.15 -3.53
CA PRO A 75 -38.71 10.36 -4.49
C PRO A 75 -38.95 11.84 -4.80
N ASP A 76 -39.40 12.14 -6.01
CA ASP A 76 -39.79 13.50 -6.45
C ASP A 76 -40.89 14.11 -5.56
N SER A 77 -41.72 13.30 -4.90
CA SER A 77 -42.70 13.76 -3.94
C SER A 77 -42.06 14.48 -2.74
N VAL A 78 -40.89 14.01 -2.29
CA VAL A 78 -40.12 14.67 -1.22
C VAL A 78 -39.53 15.98 -1.72
N LEU A 79 -38.97 16.00 -2.93
CA LEU A 79 -38.46 17.20 -3.58
C LEU A 79 -39.57 18.28 -3.65
N THR A 80 -40.75 17.87 -4.11
CA THR A 80 -41.91 18.78 -4.19
C THR A 80 -42.33 19.31 -2.81
N GLN A 81 -42.39 18.43 -1.79
CA GLN A 81 -42.70 18.87 -0.41
C GLN A 81 -41.70 19.89 0.13
N ILE A 82 -40.40 19.71 -0.16
CA ILE A 82 -39.37 20.67 0.25
C ILE A 82 -39.54 22.02 -0.48
N GLU A 83 -39.79 22.00 -1.78
CA GLU A 83 -39.97 23.21 -2.58
C GLU A 83 -41.18 24.00 -2.16
N ASP A 84 -42.33 23.32 -1.90
CA ASP A 84 -43.56 23.93 -1.44
C ASP A 84 -43.42 24.60 -0.06
N ASN A 85 -42.57 24.02 0.82
CA ASN A 85 -42.35 24.51 2.18
C ASN A 85 -41.03 25.31 2.33
N LYS A 86 -40.37 25.68 1.24
CA LYS A 86 -39.04 26.29 1.20
C LYS A 86 -38.87 27.50 2.14
N ALA A 87 -39.88 28.36 2.19
CA ALA A 87 -39.85 29.56 3.03
C ALA A 87 -39.99 29.26 4.52
N GLU A 88 -40.81 28.26 4.90
CA GLU A 88 -41.04 27.82 6.29
C GLU A 88 -39.84 27.09 6.85
N LEU A 89 -39.21 26.23 6.03
CA LEU A 89 -38.01 25.52 6.37
C LEU A 89 -36.78 26.44 6.49
N GLY A 90 -36.80 27.57 5.81
CA GLY A 90 -35.65 28.47 5.71
C GLY A 90 -34.59 28.00 4.71
N VAL A 91 -35.06 27.39 3.62
CA VAL A 91 -34.21 26.92 2.51
C VAL A 91 -34.01 28.01 1.49
N ALA A 92 -32.77 28.31 1.11
CA ALA A 92 -32.45 29.27 0.04
C ALA A 92 -32.45 28.58 -1.32
N LYS A 93 -31.75 27.43 -1.43
CA LYS A 93 -31.64 26.64 -2.66
C LYS A 93 -31.88 25.17 -2.40
N VAL A 94 -32.45 24.49 -3.39
CA VAL A 94 -32.66 23.02 -3.43
C VAL A 94 -31.99 22.50 -4.68
N LEU A 95 -31.17 21.47 -4.56
CA LEU A 95 -30.42 20.86 -5.65
C LEU A 95 -30.57 19.37 -5.61
N PRO A 96 -31.43 18.75 -6.44
CA PRO A 96 -31.46 17.33 -6.60
C PRO A 96 -30.20 16.82 -7.33
N GLN A 97 -29.65 15.70 -6.87
CA GLN A 97 -28.45 15.08 -7.43
C GLN A 97 -28.82 14.01 -8.45
N TYR A 98 -28.32 14.16 -9.67
CA TYR A 98 -28.46 13.22 -10.77
C TYR A 98 -27.07 12.95 -11.35
N SER A 99 -26.40 11.87 -10.89
CA SER A 99 -25.03 11.55 -11.30
C SER A 99 -24.79 10.05 -11.36
N GLY A 100 -23.78 9.64 -12.12
CA GLY A 100 -23.39 8.26 -12.21
C GLY A 100 -22.16 8.04 -13.07
N PRO A 101 -21.64 6.80 -13.12
CA PRO A 101 -20.53 6.48 -14.01
C PRO A 101 -20.86 6.78 -15.45
N ALA A 102 -19.95 7.43 -16.17
CA ALA A 102 -20.09 7.68 -17.59
C ALA A 102 -18.70 7.66 -18.25
N THR A 103 -18.59 7.07 -19.43
CA THR A 103 -17.36 6.95 -20.21
C THR A 103 -17.52 7.64 -21.54
N ILE A 104 -16.56 8.50 -21.91
CA ILE A 104 -16.57 9.22 -23.18
C ILE A 104 -15.57 8.62 -24.17
N ALA A 105 -15.91 8.60 -25.45
CA ALA A 105 -14.99 8.24 -26.51
C ALA A 105 -14.10 9.42 -26.89
N LYS A 106 -12.84 9.13 -27.20
CA LYS A 106 -11.90 10.05 -27.83
C LYS A 106 -12.27 10.27 -29.30
N ALA A 107 -11.63 11.23 -29.95
CA ALA A 107 -11.81 11.49 -31.37
C ALA A 107 -11.52 10.28 -32.29
N ASP A 108 -10.73 9.30 -31.84
CA ASP A 108 -10.45 8.06 -32.53
C ASP A 108 -11.52 6.96 -32.31
N GLY A 109 -12.56 7.24 -31.56
CA GLY A 109 -13.66 6.34 -31.22
C GLY A 109 -13.40 5.41 -30.05
N LYS A 110 -12.20 5.42 -29.45
CA LYS A 110 -11.84 4.58 -28.29
C LYS A 110 -12.22 5.26 -26.97
N ALA A 111 -12.56 4.48 -25.96
CA ALA A 111 -12.83 5.01 -24.63
C ALA A 111 -11.65 5.83 -24.07
N LEU A 112 -11.93 6.96 -23.45
CA LEU A 112 -10.93 7.76 -22.72
C LEU A 112 -10.49 6.97 -21.47
N GLN A 113 -9.19 6.71 -21.37
CA GLN A 113 -8.59 5.99 -20.23
C GLN A 113 -8.26 6.98 -19.11
N THR A 114 -8.89 6.81 -17.95
CA THR A 114 -8.72 7.75 -16.82
C THR A 114 -7.57 7.37 -15.87
N GLY A 115 -6.91 6.24 -16.12
CA GLY A 115 -5.81 5.78 -15.25
C GLY A 115 -6.25 5.43 -13.82
N GLY A 116 -7.54 5.13 -13.61
CA GLY A 116 -8.13 4.83 -12.30
C GLY A 116 -8.77 6.03 -11.60
N ALA A 117 -8.73 7.22 -12.20
CA ALA A 117 -9.50 8.35 -11.71
C ALA A 117 -10.99 8.21 -12.10
N PRO A 118 -11.94 8.73 -11.30
CA PRO A 118 -13.35 8.64 -11.61
C PRO A 118 -13.72 9.34 -12.93
N SER A 119 -14.63 8.73 -13.69
CA SER A 119 -15.31 9.33 -14.83
C SER A 119 -16.81 9.37 -14.53
N VAL A 120 -17.35 10.60 -14.38
CA VAL A 120 -18.69 10.82 -13.84
C VAL A 120 -19.50 11.68 -14.80
N GLY A 121 -20.72 11.20 -15.10
CA GLY A 121 -21.78 12.00 -15.73
C GLY A 121 -22.66 12.63 -14.66
N SER A 122 -23.09 13.88 -14.88
CA SER A 122 -23.97 14.59 -13.94
C SER A 122 -24.83 15.63 -14.64
N ALA A 123 -25.82 16.18 -13.93
CA ALA A 123 -26.58 17.33 -14.39
C ALA A 123 -25.70 18.59 -14.44
N PHE A 124 -25.82 19.40 -15.50
CA PHE A 124 -25.22 20.73 -15.57
C PHE A 124 -25.95 21.68 -14.63
N GLN A 125 -25.22 22.35 -13.79
CA GLN A 125 -25.77 23.32 -12.84
C GLN A 125 -25.52 24.75 -13.34
N SER A 126 -26.60 25.51 -13.55
CA SER A 126 -26.49 26.91 -13.88
C SER A 126 -25.94 27.73 -12.69
N PRO A 127 -25.31 28.88 -12.90
CA PRO A 127 -24.77 29.70 -11.80
C PRO A 127 -25.75 30.04 -10.67
N ASP A 128 -27.05 30.14 -11.00
CA ASP A 128 -28.12 30.45 -10.04
C ASP A 128 -28.54 29.21 -9.22
N GLN A 129 -28.37 28.02 -9.76
CA GLN A 129 -28.66 26.72 -9.06
C GLN A 129 -27.52 26.30 -8.15
N ARG A 130 -26.29 26.65 -8.46
CA ARG A 130 -25.09 26.21 -7.70
C ARG A 130 -25.17 26.61 -6.23
N LEU A 131 -24.77 25.71 -5.36
CA LEU A 131 -24.69 25.96 -3.92
C LEU A 131 -23.39 26.67 -3.52
N SER A 132 -22.36 26.61 -4.36
CA SER A 132 -21.06 27.24 -4.12
C SER A 132 -20.49 27.88 -5.39
N ASP A 133 -19.79 29.01 -5.24
CA ASP A 133 -19.09 29.69 -6.34
C ASP A 133 -17.80 28.92 -6.79
N THR A 134 -17.40 27.87 -6.06
CA THR A 134 -16.21 27.07 -6.37
C THR A 134 -16.50 25.79 -7.16
N GLU A 135 -17.74 25.63 -7.60
CA GLU A 135 -18.13 24.53 -8.48
C GLU A 135 -17.64 24.75 -9.93
N SER A 136 -17.82 23.72 -10.78
CA SER A 136 -17.35 23.74 -12.17
C SER A 136 -17.85 24.97 -12.95
N ASN A 137 -16.95 25.74 -13.52
CA ASN A 137 -17.27 26.93 -14.27
C ASN A 137 -17.16 26.68 -15.77
N LEU A 138 -18.15 27.21 -16.53
CA LEU A 138 -18.07 27.21 -17.99
C LEU A 138 -17.02 28.26 -18.44
N ILE A 139 -15.95 27.77 -19.09
CA ILE A 139 -14.83 28.59 -19.56
C ILE A 139 -14.93 28.89 -21.07
N ASP A 140 -15.58 27.98 -21.81
CA ASP A 140 -15.82 28.19 -23.24
C ASP A 140 -17.14 27.53 -23.67
N GLY A 141 -17.80 28.06 -24.71
CA GLY A 141 -19.05 27.53 -25.23
C GLY A 141 -20.30 27.92 -24.44
N ARG A 142 -21.24 27.01 -24.30
CA ARG A 142 -22.54 27.21 -23.62
C ARG A 142 -22.98 25.98 -22.81
N ALA A 143 -23.99 26.15 -21.97
CA ALA A 143 -24.66 25.07 -21.28
C ALA A 143 -25.35 24.10 -22.26
N PRO A 144 -25.37 22.78 -21.94
CA PRO A 144 -26.19 21.80 -22.67
C PRO A 144 -27.67 22.13 -22.56
N ALA A 145 -28.37 22.16 -23.68
CA ALA A 145 -29.78 22.50 -23.78
C ALA A 145 -30.64 21.44 -24.50
N ALA A 146 -29.99 20.40 -25.03
CA ALA A 146 -30.64 19.28 -25.69
C ALA A 146 -30.08 17.94 -25.14
N PRO A 147 -30.84 16.82 -25.27
CA PRO A 147 -30.43 15.52 -24.73
C PRO A 147 -29.09 15.00 -25.25
N ASN A 148 -28.72 15.37 -26.48
CA ASN A 148 -27.47 14.96 -27.12
C ASN A 148 -26.35 16.01 -27.01
N GLU A 149 -26.45 16.93 -26.08
CA GLU A 149 -25.43 17.96 -25.82
C GLU A 149 -24.76 17.73 -24.46
N ILE A 150 -23.45 17.92 -24.44
CA ILE A 150 -22.66 17.80 -23.20
C ILE A 150 -21.71 18.98 -22.99
N ALA A 151 -21.39 19.23 -21.72
CA ALA A 151 -20.22 20.00 -21.33
C ALA A 151 -19.18 19.06 -20.71
N LEU A 152 -17.90 19.27 -21.07
CA LEU A 152 -16.79 18.39 -20.69
C LEU A 152 -15.70 19.23 -19.98
N ASN A 153 -15.03 18.68 -18.97
CA ASN A 153 -13.92 19.38 -18.36
C ASN A 153 -12.73 19.50 -19.32
N ASP A 154 -11.98 20.60 -19.20
CA ASP A 154 -10.92 21.01 -20.11
C ASP A 154 -9.82 19.96 -20.28
N SER A 155 -9.34 19.39 -19.16
CA SER A 155 -8.31 18.35 -19.18
C SER A 155 -8.74 17.09 -19.94
N SER A 156 -10.01 16.68 -19.80
CA SER A 156 -10.55 15.51 -20.53
C SER A 156 -10.82 15.84 -21.99
N ALA A 157 -11.23 17.05 -22.30
CA ALA A 157 -11.41 17.52 -23.70
C ALA A 157 -10.06 17.50 -24.43
N ASP A 158 -9.00 18.00 -23.80
CA ASP A 158 -7.63 17.98 -24.36
C ASP A 158 -7.10 16.57 -24.55
N GLU A 159 -7.29 15.67 -23.56
CA GLU A 159 -6.80 14.29 -23.62
C GLU A 159 -7.58 13.44 -24.64
N ALA A 160 -8.86 13.74 -24.82
CA ALA A 160 -9.71 13.08 -25.81
C ALA A 160 -9.60 13.67 -27.24
N ASP A 161 -8.85 14.76 -27.41
CA ASP A 161 -8.76 15.57 -28.64
C ASP A 161 -10.17 16.02 -29.13
N LEU A 162 -11.03 16.43 -28.20
CA LEU A 162 -12.38 16.92 -28.42
C LEU A 162 -12.43 18.46 -28.25
N LYS A 163 -13.14 19.12 -29.14
CA LYS A 163 -13.32 20.59 -29.15
C LYS A 163 -14.79 20.96 -29.20
N LEU A 164 -15.11 22.22 -28.95
CA LEU A 164 -16.48 22.71 -29.15
C LEU A 164 -16.99 22.36 -30.54
N GLY A 165 -18.17 21.73 -30.59
CA GLY A 165 -18.79 21.23 -31.81
C GLY A 165 -18.36 19.84 -32.23
N SER A 166 -17.40 19.19 -31.53
CA SER A 166 -17.05 17.79 -31.80
C SER A 166 -18.20 16.87 -31.41
N THR A 167 -18.49 15.89 -32.27
CA THR A 167 -19.42 14.81 -31.98
C THR A 167 -18.64 13.57 -31.53
N THR A 168 -19.11 12.93 -30.46
CA THR A 168 -18.48 11.72 -29.89
C THR A 168 -19.54 10.82 -29.28
N LYS A 169 -19.14 9.67 -28.73
CA LYS A 169 -20.04 8.74 -28.03
C LYS A 169 -19.80 8.77 -26.52
N VAL A 170 -20.89 8.66 -25.76
CA VAL A 170 -20.84 8.50 -24.29
C VAL A 170 -21.62 7.25 -23.91
N ALA A 171 -20.98 6.39 -23.13
CA ALA A 171 -21.63 5.25 -22.47
C ALA A 171 -21.90 5.61 -21.01
N VAL A 172 -23.09 5.31 -20.52
CA VAL A 172 -23.47 5.53 -19.12
C VAL A 172 -23.56 4.21 -18.39
N GLY A 173 -23.18 4.21 -17.11
CA GLY A 173 -23.11 3.01 -16.27
C GLY A 173 -24.47 2.43 -15.86
N ARG A 174 -25.58 2.99 -16.28
CA ARG A 174 -26.94 2.46 -16.09
C ARG A 174 -27.63 2.30 -17.45
N GLY A 175 -28.42 1.26 -17.57
CA GLY A 175 -29.20 1.00 -18.77
C GLY A 175 -28.54 0.03 -19.77
N SER A 176 -29.40 -0.65 -20.51
CA SER A 176 -29.01 -1.66 -21.50
C SER A 176 -28.78 -1.09 -22.90
N GLY A 177 -28.60 0.23 -23.04
CA GLY A 177 -28.47 0.89 -24.34
C GLY A 177 -27.05 0.91 -24.92
N ALA A 178 -26.97 1.03 -26.24
CA ALA A 178 -25.76 1.39 -26.93
C ALA A 178 -25.31 2.80 -26.51
N PRO A 179 -24.00 3.13 -26.60
CA PRO A 179 -23.54 4.47 -26.32
C PRO A 179 -24.28 5.53 -27.13
N MET A 180 -24.65 6.61 -26.45
CA MET A 180 -25.33 7.73 -27.11
C MET A 180 -24.35 8.64 -27.83
N GLU A 181 -24.76 9.12 -29.01
CA GLU A 181 -24.00 10.13 -29.75
C GLU A 181 -24.28 11.54 -29.16
N VAL A 182 -23.23 12.25 -28.80
CA VAL A 182 -23.32 13.55 -28.14
C VAL A 182 -22.42 14.59 -28.80
N THR A 183 -22.79 15.85 -28.68
CA THR A 183 -22.01 17.01 -29.16
C THR A 183 -21.46 17.80 -27.98
N VAL A 184 -20.17 18.09 -27.99
CA VAL A 184 -19.53 18.94 -26.98
C VAL A 184 -19.89 20.40 -27.24
N VAL A 185 -20.71 21.00 -26.39
CA VAL A 185 -21.16 22.38 -26.52
C VAL A 185 -20.57 23.33 -25.50
N GLY A 186 -19.96 22.81 -24.45
CA GLY A 186 -19.31 23.58 -23.38
C GLY A 186 -18.02 22.91 -22.88
N ILE A 187 -17.07 23.77 -22.48
CA ILE A 187 -15.84 23.32 -21.79
C ILE A 187 -15.87 23.91 -20.39
N LEU A 188 -15.54 23.07 -19.40
CA LEU A 188 -15.64 23.39 -17.97
C LEU A 188 -14.25 23.43 -17.32
N ASP A 189 -14.02 24.40 -16.47
CA ASP A 189 -12.98 24.31 -15.44
C ASP A 189 -13.60 23.67 -14.20
N VAL A 190 -13.08 22.50 -13.84
CA VAL A 190 -13.49 21.78 -12.62
C VAL A 190 -12.39 21.94 -11.58
N PRO A 191 -12.54 22.87 -10.62
CA PRO A 191 -11.50 23.15 -9.65
C PRO A 191 -11.12 21.90 -8.84
N GLY A 192 -9.84 21.52 -8.90
CA GLY A 192 -9.28 20.37 -8.15
C GLY A 192 -9.51 19.01 -8.79
N ALA A 193 -9.95 18.99 -10.04
CA ALA A 193 -9.87 17.78 -10.83
C ALA A 193 -8.41 17.27 -10.85
N THR A 194 -8.22 16.01 -10.51
CA THR A 194 -6.92 15.33 -10.63
C THR A 194 -6.69 14.91 -12.07
N SER A 195 -5.45 14.65 -12.44
CA SER A 195 -5.15 14.10 -13.77
C SER A 195 -5.96 12.80 -14.00
N GLY A 196 -6.65 12.72 -15.13
CA GLY A 196 -7.53 11.61 -15.48
C GLY A 196 -8.98 11.73 -15.00
N PHE A 197 -9.32 12.65 -14.08
CA PHE A 197 -10.71 12.86 -13.69
C PHE A 197 -11.52 13.40 -14.87
N THR A 198 -12.62 12.72 -15.19
CA THR A 198 -13.53 13.11 -16.28
C THR A 198 -14.91 13.51 -15.73
N SER A 199 -15.34 14.72 -16.05
CA SER A 199 -16.68 15.22 -15.72
C SER A 199 -17.44 15.50 -17.02
N ILE A 200 -18.54 14.78 -17.22
CA ILE A 200 -19.43 14.90 -18.37
C ILE A 200 -20.77 15.43 -17.87
N GLN A 201 -21.10 16.69 -18.22
CA GLN A 201 -22.34 17.30 -17.75
C GLN A 201 -23.39 17.36 -18.85
N PHE A 202 -24.58 16.88 -18.52
CA PHE A 202 -25.77 16.83 -19.40
C PHE A 202 -26.80 17.88 -19.01
N GLN A 203 -27.77 18.08 -19.86
CA GLN A 203 -29.01 18.78 -19.46
C GLN A 203 -29.62 18.03 -18.25
N GLU A 204 -30.24 18.78 -17.32
CA GLU A 204 -30.77 18.23 -16.06
C GLU A 204 -31.77 17.08 -16.29
N GLU A 205 -32.75 17.25 -17.20
CA GLU A 205 -33.74 16.23 -17.52
C GLU A 205 -33.09 14.97 -18.12
N THR A 206 -32.10 15.16 -19.00
CA THR A 206 -31.31 14.06 -19.57
C THR A 206 -30.51 13.33 -18.49
N ALA A 207 -29.87 14.06 -17.59
CA ALA A 207 -29.12 13.44 -16.47
C ALA A 207 -30.04 12.63 -15.54
N LYS A 208 -31.24 13.15 -15.26
CA LYS A 208 -32.26 12.45 -14.49
C LYS A 208 -32.65 11.12 -15.12
N ASP A 209 -32.93 11.11 -16.42
CA ASP A 209 -33.31 9.91 -17.16
C ASP A 209 -32.16 8.89 -17.26
N LEU A 210 -30.91 9.37 -17.41
CA LEU A 210 -29.73 8.52 -17.57
C LEU A 210 -29.25 7.89 -16.23
N PHE A 211 -29.35 8.60 -15.12
CA PHE A 211 -28.73 8.20 -13.86
C PHE A 211 -29.71 7.79 -12.77
N THR A 212 -31.03 7.98 -13.00
CA THR A 212 -32.07 7.56 -12.07
C THR A 212 -33.17 6.76 -12.80
N ASP A 213 -34.24 6.43 -12.10
CA ASP A 213 -35.44 5.82 -12.69
C ASP A 213 -36.44 6.83 -13.26
N GLY A 214 -36.05 8.10 -13.32
CA GLY A 214 -36.88 9.23 -13.77
C GLY A 214 -37.87 9.76 -12.75
N SER A 215 -37.98 9.14 -11.57
CA SER A 215 -38.93 9.54 -10.49
C SER A 215 -38.26 9.77 -9.13
N HIS A 216 -36.95 9.54 -9.04
CA HIS A 216 -36.14 9.72 -7.85
C HIS A 216 -34.90 10.58 -8.15
N SER A 217 -34.32 11.14 -7.09
CA SER A 217 -32.98 11.73 -7.08
C SER A 217 -32.09 10.92 -6.13
N GLN A 218 -30.80 10.82 -6.41
CA GLN A 218 -29.87 10.09 -5.55
C GLN A 218 -29.76 10.72 -4.16
N ALA A 219 -29.79 12.04 -4.11
CA ALA A 219 -29.84 12.86 -2.89
C ALA A 219 -30.43 14.21 -3.24
N ILE A 220 -30.86 14.97 -2.24
CA ILE A 220 -31.28 16.35 -2.37
C ILE A 220 -30.42 17.21 -1.46
N ASP A 221 -29.67 18.11 -2.03
CA ASP A 221 -28.81 19.06 -1.32
C ASP A 221 -29.55 20.37 -1.08
N LEU A 222 -29.49 20.86 0.16
CA LEU A 222 -30.19 22.07 0.61
C LEU A 222 -29.20 23.11 1.10
N GLN A 223 -29.42 24.37 0.70
CA GLN A 223 -28.72 25.52 1.26
C GLN A 223 -29.70 26.34 2.13
N ALA A 224 -29.27 26.70 3.34
CA ALA A 224 -30.06 27.51 4.27
C ALA A 224 -30.07 29.01 3.89
N VAL A 225 -31.11 29.71 4.28
CA VAL A 225 -31.08 31.17 4.24
C VAL A 225 -30.13 31.73 5.30
N PRO A 226 -29.53 32.94 5.10
CA PRO A 226 -28.65 33.52 6.11
C PRO A 226 -29.32 33.60 7.49
N GLY A 227 -28.66 33.04 8.52
CA GLY A 227 -29.14 33.05 9.89
C GLY A 227 -29.78 31.74 10.35
N VAL A 228 -29.94 30.73 9.50
CA VAL A 228 -30.38 29.39 9.85
C VAL A 228 -29.10 28.48 9.83
N SER A 229 -28.84 27.78 10.94
CA SER A 229 -27.71 26.83 10.96
C SER A 229 -28.04 25.53 10.26
N PRO A 230 -27.01 24.75 9.79
CA PRO A 230 -27.22 23.44 9.18
C PRO A 230 -28.02 22.48 10.07
N GLU A 231 -27.75 22.48 11.38
CA GLU A 231 -28.46 21.64 12.35
C GLU A 231 -29.93 22.06 12.49
N GLN A 232 -30.21 23.37 12.50
CA GLN A 232 -31.59 23.88 12.56
C GLN A 232 -32.38 23.55 11.29
N LEU A 233 -31.72 23.66 10.11
CA LEU A 233 -32.31 23.23 8.85
C LEU A 233 -32.63 21.73 8.87
N LYS A 234 -31.68 20.90 9.28
CA LYS A 234 -31.84 19.45 9.42
C LYS A 234 -33.03 19.08 10.30
N GLU A 235 -33.16 19.70 11.49
CA GLU A 235 -34.30 19.46 12.40
C GLU A 235 -35.65 19.85 11.78
N ARG A 236 -35.72 20.97 11.06
CA ARG A 236 -36.96 21.43 10.38
C ARG A 236 -37.33 20.46 9.24
N VAL A 237 -36.38 20.04 8.46
CA VAL A 237 -36.59 19.08 7.37
C VAL A 237 -37.04 17.73 7.93
N ALA A 238 -36.41 17.23 9.00
CA ALA A 238 -36.84 16.01 9.69
C ALA A 238 -38.30 16.09 10.17
N GLY A 239 -38.72 17.26 10.66
CA GLY A 239 -40.10 17.51 11.07
C GLY A 239 -41.13 17.45 9.93
N LEU A 240 -40.70 17.66 8.68
CA LEU A 240 -41.56 17.62 7.49
C LEU A 240 -41.63 16.23 6.85
N ILE A 241 -40.47 15.56 6.62
CA ILE A 241 -40.37 14.31 5.86
C ILE A 241 -40.30 13.05 6.72
N GLY A 242 -40.19 13.19 8.06
CA GLY A 242 -40.09 12.05 8.98
C GLY A 242 -38.69 11.43 9.04
N ASP A 243 -38.66 10.20 9.57
CA ASP A 243 -37.41 9.46 9.81
C ASP A 243 -37.07 8.45 8.71
N ASP A 244 -37.78 8.46 7.59
CA ASP A 244 -37.60 7.50 6.47
C ASP A 244 -36.38 7.82 5.60
N TYR A 245 -35.70 8.93 5.88
CA TYR A 245 -34.54 9.40 5.11
C TYR A 245 -33.39 9.78 6.01
N LYS A 246 -32.18 9.49 5.55
CA LYS A 246 -30.94 9.88 6.23
C LYS A 246 -30.65 11.35 5.98
N LEU A 247 -30.75 12.16 7.04
CA LEU A 247 -30.44 13.57 7.02
C LEU A 247 -29.04 13.83 7.57
N ARG A 248 -28.19 14.47 6.78
CA ARG A 248 -26.80 14.81 7.15
C ARG A 248 -26.54 16.29 6.92
N THR A 249 -25.74 16.90 7.80
CA THR A 249 -25.17 18.20 7.48
C THR A 249 -24.06 18.04 6.43
N GLY A 250 -23.74 19.09 5.68
CA GLY A 250 -22.65 19.04 4.71
C GLY A 250 -21.30 18.67 5.33
N ASP A 251 -21.06 19.04 6.60
CA ASP A 251 -19.87 18.58 7.36
C ASP A 251 -19.91 17.08 7.64
N GLN A 252 -21.08 16.52 7.98
CA GLN A 252 -21.24 15.08 8.16
C GLN A 252 -21.03 14.32 6.85
N VAL A 253 -21.56 14.81 5.73
CA VAL A 253 -21.33 14.19 4.41
C VAL A 253 -19.83 14.14 4.10
N ARG A 254 -19.13 15.27 4.24
CA ARG A 254 -17.66 15.32 4.04
C ARG A 254 -16.91 14.37 4.97
N GLN A 255 -17.35 14.24 6.23
CA GLN A 255 -16.71 13.36 7.19
C GLN A 255 -16.93 11.88 6.85
N ASP A 256 -18.16 11.49 6.50
CA ASP A 256 -18.50 10.11 6.13
C ASP A 256 -17.69 9.66 4.91
N GLU A 257 -17.58 10.52 3.88
CA GLU A 257 -16.77 10.23 2.70
C GLU A 257 -15.26 10.12 3.04
N LYS A 258 -14.76 11.02 3.89
CA LYS A 258 -13.38 10.94 4.38
C LYS A 258 -13.14 9.66 5.17
N ASP A 259 -14.07 9.25 6.01
CA ASP A 259 -13.92 8.06 6.85
C ASP A 259 -13.92 6.76 6.02
N SER A 260 -14.71 6.69 4.96
CA SER A 260 -14.71 5.57 4.02
C SER A 260 -13.34 5.39 3.33
N ILE A 261 -12.75 6.47 2.86
CA ILE A 261 -11.41 6.43 2.26
C ILE A 261 -10.32 6.27 3.30
N ASN A 262 -10.48 6.84 4.49
CA ASN A 262 -9.51 6.66 5.57
C ASN A 262 -9.36 5.20 5.94
N GLN A 263 -10.40 4.38 5.93
CA GLN A 263 -10.31 2.93 6.15
C GLN A 263 -9.37 2.27 5.14
N PHE A 264 -9.44 2.65 3.87
CA PHE A 264 -8.51 2.17 2.84
C PHE A 264 -7.09 2.72 3.06
N LEU A 265 -6.96 4.02 3.35
CA LEU A 265 -5.68 4.66 3.62
C LEU A 265 -5.04 4.18 4.92
N ASP A 266 -5.81 3.74 5.91
CA ASP A 266 -5.27 3.20 7.16
C ASP A 266 -4.45 1.93 6.95
N VAL A 267 -4.85 1.05 6.04
CA VAL A 267 -4.04 -0.12 5.67
C VAL A 267 -2.68 0.33 5.12
N PHE A 268 -2.68 1.32 4.23
CA PHE A 268 -1.45 1.93 3.70
C PHE A 268 -0.62 2.59 4.82
N ASN A 269 -1.27 3.34 5.71
CA ASN A 269 -0.63 3.99 6.85
C ASN A 269 0.01 2.98 7.80
N TYR A 270 -0.65 1.86 8.11
CA TYR A 270 -0.06 0.79 8.93
C TYR A 270 1.16 0.17 8.28
N ILE A 271 1.13 -0.06 6.96
CA ILE A 271 2.29 -0.55 6.21
C ILE A 271 3.44 0.47 6.30
N LEU A 272 3.18 1.75 6.02
CA LEU A 272 4.16 2.83 6.08
C LEU A 272 4.73 3.03 7.51
N LEU A 273 3.88 2.91 8.53
CA LEU A 273 4.28 2.96 9.93
C LEU A 273 5.19 1.78 10.30
N ALA A 274 4.89 0.56 9.80
CA ALA A 274 5.75 -0.60 9.99
C ALA A 274 7.13 -0.39 9.35
N PHE A 275 7.18 0.19 8.16
CA PHE A 275 8.44 0.59 7.51
C PHE A 275 9.21 1.63 8.34
N ALA A 276 8.52 2.67 8.82
CA ALA A 276 9.12 3.70 9.65
C ALA A 276 9.67 3.12 10.97
N ALA A 277 8.94 2.19 11.60
CA ALA A 277 9.37 1.51 12.82
C ALA A 277 10.61 0.64 12.59
N ILE A 278 10.66 -0.11 11.47
CA ILE A 278 11.83 -0.91 11.10
C ILE A 278 13.02 -0.01 10.78
N GLY A 279 12.82 1.07 10.02
CA GLY A 279 13.85 2.08 9.77
C GLY A 279 14.39 2.70 11.05
N LEU A 280 13.53 2.97 12.03
CA LEU A 280 13.90 3.46 13.35
C LEU A 280 14.72 2.44 14.15
N ILE A 281 14.33 1.16 14.12
CA ILE A 281 15.07 0.07 14.78
C ILE A 281 16.46 -0.08 14.16
N VAL A 282 16.56 -0.11 12.84
CA VAL A 282 17.83 -0.17 12.10
C VAL A 282 18.71 1.05 12.43
N GLY A 283 18.14 2.26 12.34
CA GLY A 283 18.82 3.51 12.66
C GLY A 283 19.35 3.54 14.09
N THR A 284 18.49 3.19 15.06
CA THR A 284 18.85 3.07 16.48
C THR A 284 20.02 2.11 16.70
N PHE A 285 19.97 0.96 16.03
CA PHE A 285 21.01 -0.05 16.13
C PHE A 285 22.35 0.41 15.54
N ILE A 286 22.33 1.07 14.38
CA ILE A 286 23.53 1.64 13.75
C ILE A 286 24.13 2.75 14.62
N ILE A 287 23.30 3.65 15.16
CA ILE A 287 23.70 4.73 16.03
C ILE A 287 24.33 4.17 17.33
N TYR A 288 23.66 3.19 17.96
CA TYR A 288 24.19 2.53 19.17
C TYR A 288 25.55 1.89 18.94
N ASN A 289 25.72 1.15 17.84
CA ASN A 289 26.99 0.52 17.49
C ASN A 289 28.09 1.56 17.25
N THR A 290 27.77 2.63 16.53
CA THR A 290 28.71 3.71 16.23
C THR A 290 29.15 4.44 17.51
N PHE A 291 28.21 4.81 18.39
CA PHE A 291 28.56 5.44 19.68
C PHE A 291 29.29 4.49 20.62
N SER A 292 28.92 3.20 20.68
CA SER A 292 29.61 2.21 21.51
C SER A 292 31.09 2.11 21.14
N MET A 293 31.38 2.13 19.83
CA MET A 293 32.75 2.08 19.32
C MET A 293 33.51 3.39 19.56
N ILE A 294 32.89 4.56 19.26
CA ILE A 294 33.52 5.87 19.48
C ILE A 294 33.92 6.03 20.96
N VAL A 295 33.03 5.68 21.86
CA VAL A 295 33.25 5.77 23.29
C VAL A 295 34.33 4.76 23.72
N ALA A 296 34.36 3.54 23.21
CA ALA A 296 35.39 2.55 23.48
C ALA A 296 36.79 3.02 23.06
N GLN A 297 36.94 3.66 21.91
CA GLN A 297 38.21 4.23 21.44
C GLN A 297 38.72 5.40 22.32
N ARG A 298 37.83 6.08 23.02
CA ARG A 298 38.16 7.24 23.85
C ARG A 298 38.19 6.94 25.36
N VAL A 299 38.10 5.66 25.75
CA VAL A 299 38.10 5.29 27.19
C VAL A 299 39.32 5.82 27.89
N ARG A 300 40.54 5.79 27.29
CA ARG A 300 41.76 6.35 27.86
C ARG A 300 41.67 7.86 28.06
N GLU A 301 41.21 8.63 27.07
CA GLU A 301 41.02 10.08 27.16
C GLU A 301 40.01 10.43 28.27
N LEU A 302 38.87 9.71 28.32
CA LEU A 302 37.83 9.91 29.32
C LEU A 302 38.30 9.52 30.75
N ALA A 303 39.15 8.51 30.86
CA ALA A 303 39.79 8.12 32.11
C ALA A 303 40.82 9.14 32.58
N LEU A 304 41.65 9.72 31.69
CA LEU A 304 42.56 10.82 31.99
C LEU A 304 41.83 12.07 32.53
N LEU A 305 40.69 12.44 31.89
CA LEU A 305 39.84 13.53 32.37
C LEU A 305 39.35 13.27 33.84
N ARG A 306 39.05 12.01 34.13
CA ARG A 306 38.68 11.62 35.51
C ARG A 306 39.86 11.62 36.47
N ALA A 307 41.05 11.27 36.01
CA ALA A 307 42.27 11.37 36.82
C ALA A 307 42.62 12.84 37.24
N ILE A 308 42.26 13.80 36.36
CA ILE A 308 42.43 15.24 36.60
C ILE A 308 41.24 15.81 37.43
N GLY A 309 40.25 14.98 37.85
CA GLY A 309 39.15 15.37 38.74
C GLY A 309 37.76 15.53 38.12
N ALA A 310 37.56 15.13 36.88
CA ALA A 310 36.21 15.12 36.29
C ALA A 310 35.31 14.03 36.91
N SER A 311 34.11 14.41 37.33
CA SER A 311 33.12 13.47 37.87
C SER A 311 32.53 12.55 36.80
N ARG A 312 32.00 11.35 37.19
CA ARG A 312 31.30 10.43 36.30
C ARG A 312 30.12 11.08 35.55
N LYS A 313 29.38 11.97 36.27
CA LYS A 313 28.25 12.70 35.67
C LYS A 313 28.71 13.68 34.57
N GLN A 314 29.86 14.36 34.77
CA GLN A 314 30.43 15.28 33.79
C GLN A 314 30.89 14.55 32.52
N VAL A 315 31.54 13.38 32.64
CA VAL A 315 31.93 12.55 31.51
C VAL A 315 30.72 12.07 30.74
N THR A 316 29.69 11.53 31.40
CA THR A 316 28.44 11.09 30.75
C THR A 316 27.73 12.24 30.04
N ARG A 317 27.60 13.42 30.71
CA ARG A 317 26.99 14.62 30.10
C ARG A 317 27.77 15.12 28.88
N SER A 318 29.11 15.01 28.88
CA SER A 318 29.95 15.39 27.75
C SER A 318 29.63 14.54 26.49
N VAL A 319 29.56 13.22 26.67
CA VAL A 319 29.21 12.30 25.58
C VAL A 319 27.75 12.50 25.09
N LEU A 320 26.83 12.76 26.04
CA LEU A 320 25.44 13.06 25.66
C LEU A 320 25.29 14.39 24.94
N LEU A 321 26.11 15.40 25.26
CA LEU A 321 26.14 16.66 24.51
C LEU A 321 26.64 16.44 23.07
N GLU A 322 27.68 15.62 22.89
CA GLU A 322 28.14 15.23 21.56
C GLU A 322 27.03 14.50 20.78
N ALA A 323 26.33 13.57 21.45
CA ALA A 323 25.20 12.86 20.87
C ALA A 323 24.03 13.80 20.48
N PHE A 324 23.73 14.80 21.32
CA PHE A 324 22.71 15.82 21.03
C PHE A 324 23.06 16.63 19.78
N VAL A 325 24.32 17.13 19.69
CA VAL A 325 24.75 17.91 18.50
C VAL A 325 24.71 17.07 17.23
N VAL A 326 25.21 15.84 17.29
CA VAL A 326 25.16 14.90 16.16
C VAL A 326 23.70 14.57 15.80
N GLY A 327 22.84 14.34 16.79
CA GLY A 327 21.42 14.08 16.62
C GLY A 327 20.69 15.24 15.95
N LEU A 328 20.97 16.47 16.39
CA LEU A 328 20.38 17.68 15.81
C LEU A 328 20.82 17.91 14.36
N ILE A 329 22.13 17.84 14.09
CA ILE A 329 22.67 17.99 12.72
C ILE A 329 22.12 16.88 11.82
N GLY A 330 22.11 15.63 12.33
CA GLY A 330 21.58 14.48 11.59
C GLY A 330 20.09 14.61 11.29
N ALA A 331 19.29 15.12 12.24
CA ALA A 331 17.87 15.36 12.03
C ALA A 331 17.60 16.46 10.98
N LEU A 332 18.34 17.57 11.02
CA LEU A 332 18.18 18.65 10.05
C LEU A 332 18.55 18.22 8.63
N VAL A 333 19.68 17.55 8.47
CA VAL A 333 20.10 17.00 7.17
C VAL A 333 19.17 15.87 6.73
N GLY A 334 18.71 15.04 7.70
CA GLY A 334 17.76 13.97 7.46
C GLY A 334 16.40 14.47 7.00
N LEU A 335 15.91 15.58 7.56
CA LEU A 335 14.67 16.22 7.10
C LEU A 335 14.77 16.64 5.62
N VAL A 336 15.86 17.33 5.26
CA VAL A 336 16.09 17.75 3.85
C VAL A 336 16.17 16.54 2.91
N THR A 337 16.90 15.49 3.34
CA THR A 337 16.99 14.24 2.57
C THR A 337 15.63 13.54 2.48
N GLY A 338 14.84 13.53 3.57
CA GLY A 338 13.50 12.98 3.64
C GLY A 338 12.51 13.69 2.70
N ILE A 339 12.59 15.01 2.58
CA ILE A 339 11.82 15.78 1.59
C ILE A 339 12.20 15.31 0.17
N GLY A 340 13.50 15.15 -0.12
CA GLY A 340 13.95 14.63 -1.42
C GLY A 340 13.43 13.22 -1.72
N ILE A 341 13.38 12.34 -0.71
CA ILE A 341 12.82 10.99 -0.82
C ILE A 341 11.32 11.05 -1.12
N ALA A 342 10.56 11.85 -0.37
CA ALA A 342 9.13 12.03 -0.60
C ALA A 342 8.85 12.59 -2.01
N ALA A 343 9.71 13.48 -2.53
CA ALA A 343 9.60 14.00 -3.88
C ALA A 343 9.80 12.90 -4.95
N VAL A 344 10.78 12.02 -4.75
CA VAL A 344 11.01 10.88 -5.66
C VAL A 344 9.84 9.89 -5.60
N LEU A 345 9.36 9.53 -4.40
CA LEU A 345 8.21 8.65 -4.24
C LEU A 345 6.95 9.25 -4.91
N ARG A 346 6.70 10.55 -4.72
CA ARG A 346 5.63 11.26 -5.40
C ARG A 346 5.74 11.16 -6.92
N ALA A 347 6.94 11.36 -7.49
CA ALA A 347 7.16 11.26 -8.93
C ALA A 347 6.90 9.85 -9.47
N VAL A 348 7.24 8.80 -8.70
CA VAL A 348 6.90 7.41 -9.04
C VAL A 348 5.39 7.20 -8.97
N THR A 349 4.73 7.68 -7.91
CA THR A 349 3.28 7.53 -7.73
C THR A 349 2.49 8.27 -8.80
N SER A 350 2.93 9.46 -9.22
CA SER A 350 2.25 10.21 -10.30
C SER A 350 2.28 9.48 -11.65
N SER A 351 3.27 8.60 -11.88
CA SER A 351 3.33 7.79 -13.10
C SER A 351 2.40 6.55 -13.05
N THR A 352 1.79 6.24 -11.90
CA THR A 352 0.86 5.11 -11.73
C THR A 352 -0.61 5.53 -11.72
N GLY A 353 -0.93 6.79 -12.03
CA GLY A 353 -2.32 7.30 -12.08
C GLY A 353 -2.94 7.65 -10.73
N LEU A 354 -2.24 7.44 -9.61
CA LEU A 354 -2.75 7.80 -8.29
C LEU A 354 -2.78 9.33 -8.10
N PRO A 355 -3.81 9.87 -7.40
CA PRO A 355 -3.89 11.29 -7.11
C PRO A 355 -2.64 11.81 -6.39
N THR A 356 -2.08 12.91 -6.85
CA THR A 356 -0.90 13.52 -6.23
C THR A 356 -1.13 14.99 -5.92
N ALA A 357 -0.91 15.38 -4.65
CA ALA A 357 -0.90 16.78 -4.23
C ALA A 357 0.51 17.40 -4.26
N SER A 358 0.61 18.69 -4.00
CA SER A 358 1.89 19.33 -3.68
C SER A 358 2.49 18.70 -2.41
N LEU A 359 3.85 18.65 -2.33
CA LEU A 359 4.53 18.06 -1.17
C LEU A 359 4.09 18.74 0.13
N GLN A 360 3.52 17.94 1.04
CA GLN A 360 3.01 18.39 2.33
C GLN A 360 4.05 18.15 3.44
N VAL A 361 4.82 19.20 3.78
CA VAL A 361 5.79 19.15 4.88
C VAL A 361 5.12 19.65 6.15
N GLY A 362 4.32 18.81 6.78
CA GLY A 362 3.58 19.16 8.00
C GLY A 362 4.47 19.30 9.24
N PRO A 363 4.03 20.07 10.26
CA PRO A 363 4.73 20.21 11.54
C PRO A 363 4.99 18.88 12.24
N SER A 364 4.07 17.90 12.09
CA SER A 364 4.20 16.55 12.67
C SER A 364 5.42 15.80 12.15
N ALA A 365 5.70 15.84 10.84
CA ALA A 365 6.88 15.23 10.24
C ALA A 365 8.19 15.90 10.71
N ILE A 366 8.20 17.23 10.83
CA ILE A 366 9.34 18.00 11.33
C ILE A 366 9.62 17.63 12.80
N ILE A 367 8.58 17.65 13.65
CA ILE A 367 8.70 17.33 15.07
C ILE A 367 9.14 15.89 15.27
N ALA A 368 8.55 14.94 14.55
CA ALA A 368 8.92 13.53 14.62
C ALA A 368 10.38 13.30 14.19
N CYS A 369 10.81 13.92 13.09
CA CYS A 369 12.19 13.85 12.62
C CYS A 369 13.19 14.38 13.66
N LEU A 370 12.91 15.55 14.26
CA LEU A 370 13.75 16.15 15.31
C LEU A 370 13.75 15.31 16.58
N LEU A 371 12.58 14.86 17.05
CA LEU A 371 12.45 13.98 18.21
C LEU A 371 13.22 12.67 18.01
N VAL A 372 12.99 11.97 16.90
CA VAL A 372 13.68 10.73 16.58
C VAL A 372 15.19 10.96 16.51
N GLY A 373 15.65 11.96 15.76
CA GLY A 373 17.06 12.24 15.61
C GLY A 373 17.76 12.58 16.93
N ILE A 374 17.14 13.36 17.79
CA ILE A 374 17.71 13.77 19.08
C ILE A 374 17.56 12.66 20.12
N VAL A 375 16.33 12.20 20.36
CA VAL A 375 16.03 11.26 21.46
C VAL A 375 16.70 9.92 21.22
N VAL A 376 16.55 9.36 20.00
CA VAL A 376 17.15 8.06 19.65
C VAL A 376 18.67 8.12 19.76
N THR A 377 19.29 9.20 19.28
CA THR A 377 20.75 9.38 19.37
C THR A 377 21.21 9.49 20.81
N MET A 378 20.50 10.24 21.65
CA MET A 378 20.83 10.39 23.08
C MET A 378 20.64 9.07 23.86
N VAL A 379 19.53 8.36 23.63
CA VAL A 379 19.25 7.06 24.26
C VAL A 379 20.29 6.02 23.83
N SER A 380 20.62 5.96 22.55
CA SER A 380 21.64 5.06 22.02
C SER A 380 23.03 5.34 22.59
N ALA A 381 23.38 6.60 22.82
CA ALA A 381 24.67 7.01 23.39
C ALA A 381 24.73 6.84 24.92
N TYR A 382 23.58 6.78 25.61
CA TYR A 382 23.56 6.76 27.08
C TYR A 382 24.24 5.53 27.70
N ALA A 383 23.94 4.33 27.19
CA ALA A 383 24.51 3.10 27.72
C ALA A 383 26.04 3.02 27.51
N PRO A 384 26.60 3.32 26.32
CA PRO A 384 28.04 3.44 26.13
C PRO A 384 28.71 4.48 27.03
N ALA A 385 28.13 5.69 27.11
CA ALA A 385 28.65 6.78 27.95
C ALA A 385 28.70 6.38 29.41
N ARG A 386 27.64 5.74 29.92
CA ARG A 386 27.59 5.24 31.30
C ARG A 386 28.63 4.15 31.58
N ARG A 387 28.88 3.24 30.63
CA ARG A 387 29.91 2.21 30.75
C ARG A 387 31.30 2.83 30.81
N ALA A 388 31.64 3.73 29.89
CA ALA A 388 32.95 4.42 29.88
C ALA A 388 33.19 5.23 31.13
N SER A 389 32.16 5.91 31.68
CA SER A 389 32.30 6.69 32.92
C SER A 389 32.49 5.82 34.15
N LYS A 390 32.30 4.51 34.13
CA LYS A 390 32.54 3.58 35.25
C LYS A 390 33.96 3.02 35.28
N VAL A 391 34.69 3.01 34.16
CA VAL A 391 36.06 2.48 34.08
C VAL A 391 36.98 3.33 34.97
N SER A 392 37.79 2.66 35.82
CA SER A 392 38.70 3.39 36.69
C SER A 392 39.90 3.97 35.91
N PRO A 393 40.47 5.14 36.28
CA PRO A 393 41.65 5.69 35.61
C PRO A 393 42.85 4.72 35.57
N VAL A 394 43.08 4.02 36.66
CA VAL A 394 44.19 3.07 36.79
C VAL A 394 43.97 1.84 35.85
N GLU A 395 42.75 1.35 35.76
CA GLU A 395 42.39 0.22 34.90
C GLU A 395 42.51 0.58 33.40
N ALA A 396 42.14 1.82 33.00
CA ALA A 396 42.27 2.32 31.66
C ALA A 396 43.71 2.54 31.19
N MET A 397 44.64 2.72 32.12
CA MET A 397 46.08 2.87 31.85
C MET A 397 46.84 1.54 31.77
N ARG A 398 46.27 0.40 32.27
CA ARG A 398 46.85 -0.92 32.10
C ARG A 398 46.55 -1.42 30.69
N GLU A 399 47.57 -1.89 29.98
CA GLU A 399 47.46 -2.39 28.59
C GLU A 399 46.60 -3.66 28.42
N SER A 400 46.27 -4.32 29.49
CA SER A 400 45.39 -5.52 29.49
C SER A 400 43.93 -5.18 29.82
N LEU A 401 43.26 -4.36 29.03
CA LEU A 401 41.79 -4.46 28.90
C LEU A 401 41.50 -5.72 28.11
N THR A 402 41.65 -6.89 28.74
CA THR A 402 40.97 -8.13 28.26
C THR A 402 39.50 -7.75 28.20
N ASP A 403 38.99 -7.65 26.98
CA ASP A 403 37.53 -7.60 26.73
C ASP A 403 36.91 -8.67 27.62
N GLY A 404 36.29 -8.23 28.70
CA GLY A 404 35.51 -9.12 29.55
C GLY A 404 34.49 -9.74 28.62
N GLN A 405 34.73 -10.99 28.25
CA GLN A 405 33.82 -11.82 27.47
C GLN A 405 32.56 -12.00 28.33
N ALA A 406 31.73 -10.91 28.38
CA ALA A 406 30.41 -10.99 28.96
C ALA A 406 29.71 -12.17 28.27
N SER A 407 29.45 -13.19 29.03
CA SER A 407 28.96 -14.49 28.60
C SER A 407 27.87 -14.32 27.52
N LEU A 408 28.12 -14.82 26.31
CA LEU A 408 27.10 -14.91 25.24
C LEU A 408 25.89 -15.74 25.70
N LYS A 409 26.09 -16.59 26.73
CA LYS A 409 25.07 -17.50 27.27
C LYS A 409 23.78 -16.82 27.69
N VAL A 410 23.84 -15.76 28.53
CA VAL A 410 22.64 -15.05 29.01
C VAL A 410 21.88 -14.40 27.84
N ARG A 411 22.62 -13.79 26.92
CA ARG A 411 22.04 -13.15 25.75
C ARG A 411 21.40 -14.16 24.79
N THR A 412 22.06 -15.30 24.58
CA THR A 412 21.51 -16.39 23.76
C THR A 412 20.27 -17.01 24.40
N ILE A 413 20.28 -17.23 25.73
CA ILE A 413 19.11 -17.75 26.46
C ILE A 413 17.94 -16.76 26.34
N ALA A 414 18.16 -15.46 26.55
CA ALA A 414 17.12 -14.44 26.36
C ALA A 414 16.57 -14.44 24.91
N GLY A 415 17.46 -14.57 23.91
CA GLY A 415 17.05 -14.70 22.51
C GLY A 415 16.21 -15.94 22.24
N ILE A 416 16.58 -17.10 22.81
CA ILE A 416 15.80 -18.33 22.68
C ILE A 416 14.43 -18.20 23.34
N VAL A 417 14.36 -17.65 24.56
CA VAL A 417 13.07 -17.43 25.26
C VAL A 417 12.15 -16.54 24.43
N LEU A 418 12.67 -15.41 23.92
CA LEU A 418 11.90 -14.53 23.05
C LEU A 418 11.48 -15.23 21.75
N ALA A 419 12.34 -16.08 21.16
CA ALA A 419 11.99 -16.84 19.97
C ALA A 419 10.86 -17.85 20.22
N VAL A 420 10.86 -18.51 21.38
CA VAL A 420 9.77 -19.42 21.77
C VAL A 420 8.46 -18.65 21.95
N ILE A 421 8.50 -17.50 22.62
CA ILE A 421 7.31 -16.62 22.76
C ILE A 421 6.81 -16.17 21.40
N ALA A 422 7.71 -15.74 20.52
CA ALA A 422 7.35 -15.30 19.16
C ALA A 422 6.72 -16.43 18.34
N LEU A 423 7.29 -17.65 18.40
CA LEU A 423 6.73 -18.81 17.71
C LEU A 423 5.35 -19.19 18.27
N ALA A 424 5.15 -19.08 19.58
CA ALA A 424 3.84 -19.31 20.20
C ALA A 424 2.81 -18.28 19.71
N LEU A 425 3.17 -16.98 19.68
CA LEU A 425 2.31 -15.92 19.15
C LEU A 425 1.97 -16.13 17.67
N LEU A 426 2.97 -16.50 16.86
CA LEU A 426 2.76 -16.82 15.44
C LEU A 426 1.82 -18.03 15.27
N ALA A 427 1.99 -19.07 16.06
CA ALA A 427 1.12 -20.26 16.02
C ALA A 427 -0.32 -19.91 16.42
N ILE A 428 -0.51 -19.11 17.48
CA ILE A 428 -1.85 -18.65 17.91
C ILE A 428 -2.47 -17.74 16.82
N GLY A 429 -1.71 -16.79 16.28
CA GLY A 429 -2.20 -15.90 15.23
C GLY A 429 -2.60 -16.65 13.95
N THR A 430 -1.81 -17.66 13.52
CA THR A 430 -2.12 -18.46 12.32
C THR A 430 -3.25 -19.46 12.48
N SER A 431 -3.73 -19.71 13.70
CA SER A 431 -4.92 -20.54 13.95
C SER A 431 -6.22 -19.73 13.96
N GLY A 432 -6.15 -18.40 13.94
CA GLY A 432 -7.27 -17.50 13.81
C GLY A 432 -7.29 -16.79 12.44
N GLU A 433 -8.39 -16.09 12.15
CA GLU A 433 -8.62 -15.32 10.93
C GLU A 433 -8.99 -13.86 11.26
N GLY A 434 -8.82 -12.95 10.29
CA GLY A 434 -9.19 -11.54 10.42
C GLY A 434 -8.16 -10.65 11.10
N SER A 435 -8.54 -9.40 11.38
CA SER A 435 -7.65 -8.32 11.87
C SER A 435 -7.04 -8.59 13.24
N GLY A 436 -7.78 -9.26 14.14
CA GLY A 436 -7.27 -9.64 15.46
C GLY A 436 -6.12 -10.65 15.35
N ALA A 437 -6.29 -11.68 14.53
CA ALA A 437 -5.27 -12.70 14.26
C ALA A 437 -4.03 -12.07 13.59
N ALA A 438 -4.22 -11.19 12.61
CA ALA A 438 -3.14 -10.44 11.96
C ALA A 438 -2.33 -9.59 12.95
N SER A 439 -2.99 -8.95 13.91
CA SER A 439 -2.34 -8.18 14.97
C SER A 439 -1.45 -9.06 15.87
N ILE A 440 -1.91 -10.26 16.20
CA ILE A 440 -1.12 -11.24 16.98
C ILE A 440 0.11 -11.71 16.18
N VAL A 441 -0.05 -11.97 14.87
CA VAL A 441 1.08 -12.29 13.97
C VAL A 441 2.08 -11.14 13.92
N GLY A 442 1.62 -9.89 13.81
CA GLY A 442 2.46 -8.70 13.84
C GLY A 442 3.26 -8.56 15.14
N LEU A 443 2.61 -8.79 16.29
CA LEU A 443 3.29 -8.82 17.59
C LEU A 443 4.32 -9.95 17.68
N GLY A 444 3.98 -11.14 17.18
CA GLY A 444 4.90 -12.29 17.12
C GLY A 444 6.13 -11.99 16.26
N ALA A 445 5.94 -11.34 15.10
CA ALA A 445 7.03 -10.89 14.23
C ALA A 445 7.93 -9.87 14.92
N LEU A 446 7.35 -8.89 15.63
CA LEU A 446 8.11 -7.90 16.39
C LEU A 446 8.95 -8.54 17.51
N VAL A 447 8.37 -9.46 18.28
CA VAL A 447 9.09 -10.21 19.33
C VAL A 447 10.20 -11.07 18.71
N MET A 448 9.98 -11.68 17.53
CA MET A 448 11.00 -12.45 16.83
C MET A 448 12.16 -11.57 16.33
N ILE A 449 11.93 -10.35 15.88
CA ILE A 449 12.99 -9.40 15.55
C ILE A 449 13.90 -9.16 16.76
N PHE A 450 13.33 -8.92 17.94
CA PHE A 450 14.13 -8.81 19.17
C PHE A 450 14.84 -10.12 19.53
N ALA A 451 14.19 -11.26 19.38
CA ALA A 451 14.82 -12.57 19.60
C ALA A 451 16.07 -12.73 18.73
N VAL A 452 15.98 -12.36 17.46
CA VAL A 452 17.11 -12.39 16.52
C VAL A 452 18.21 -11.41 16.92
N VAL A 453 17.91 -10.20 17.35
CA VAL A 453 18.92 -9.24 17.87
C VAL A 453 19.76 -9.87 18.99
N PHE A 454 19.12 -10.63 19.87
CA PHE A 454 19.81 -11.29 20.98
C PHE A 454 20.54 -12.59 20.56
N ALA A 455 19.95 -13.38 19.69
CA ALA A 455 20.45 -14.70 19.24
C ALA A 455 21.46 -14.63 18.09
N ALA A 456 21.41 -13.59 17.22
CA ALA A 456 22.21 -13.47 16.01
C ALA A 456 23.73 -13.65 16.22
N PRO A 457 24.37 -13.17 17.30
CA PRO A 457 25.77 -13.46 17.55
C PRO A 457 26.10 -14.96 17.75
N ALA A 458 25.16 -15.71 18.32
CA ALA A 458 25.34 -17.15 18.48
C ALA A 458 25.09 -17.90 17.14
N LEU A 459 24.08 -17.47 16.39
CA LEU A 459 23.71 -18.02 15.07
C LEU A 459 24.76 -17.73 14.01
N SER A 460 25.45 -16.58 14.08
CA SER A 460 26.42 -16.17 13.06
C SER A 460 27.63 -17.12 12.97
N ARG A 461 28.07 -17.73 14.08
CA ARG A 461 29.22 -18.65 14.07
C ARG A 461 28.98 -19.88 13.20
N PRO A 462 27.95 -20.71 13.43
CA PRO A 462 27.70 -21.90 12.62
C PRO A 462 27.33 -21.52 11.18
N ALA A 463 26.49 -20.51 11.00
CA ALA A 463 26.03 -20.09 9.68
C ALA A 463 27.17 -19.59 8.78
N VAL A 464 28.00 -18.65 9.27
CA VAL A 464 29.14 -18.13 8.51
C VAL A 464 30.21 -19.20 8.31
N THR A 465 30.34 -20.16 9.25
CA THR A 465 31.23 -21.30 9.08
C THR A 465 30.78 -22.19 7.93
N ALA A 466 29.51 -22.52 7.84
CA ALA A 466 28.93 -23.32 6.77
C ALA A 466 29.00 -22.60 5.41
N LEU A 467 28.53 -21.33 5.37
CA LEU A 467 28.59 -20.49 4.17
C LEU A 467 30.02 -20.32 3.66
N GLY A 468 30.98 -20.06 4.58
CA GLY A 468 32.39 -19.94 4.23
C GLY A 468 33.04 -21.23 3.75
N ALA A 469 32.51 -22.39 4.17
CA ALA A 469 32.96 -23.65 3.63
C ALA A 469 32.63 -23.83 2.15
N VAL A 470 31.57 -23.19 1.67
CA VAL A 470 31.14 -23.26 0.26
C VAL A 470 31.67 -22.04 -0.51
N LEU A 471 31.29 -20.83 -0.12
CA LEU A 471 31.52 -19.60 -0.86
C LEU A 471 32.99 -19.10 -0.82
N ALA A 472 33.77 -19.46 0.20
CA ALA A 472 35.16 -19.07 0.31
C ALA A 472 36.11 -20.04 -0.39
N ARG A 473 35.67 -21.26 -0.80
CA ARG A 473 36.50 -22.26 -1.48
C ARG A 473 37.19 -21.75 -2.74
N PRO A 474 36.54 -21.04 -3.66
CA PRO A 474 37.16 -20.54 -4.90
C PRO A 474 38.34 -19.57 -4.64
N PHE A 475 38.40 -18.96 -3.44
CA PHE A 475 39.42 -17.98 -3.08
C PHE A 475 40.60 -18.59 -2.28
N GLY A 476 40.64 -19.89 -2.09
CA GLY A 476 41.72 -20.61 -1.45
C GLY A 476 42.09 -20.08 -0.05
N LYS A 477 43.37 -19.82 0.21
CA LYS A 477 43.86 -19.32 1.52
C LYS A 477 43.28 -17.95 1.90
N ILE A 478 42.98 -17.09 0.90
CA ILE A 478 42.34 -15.78 1.11
C ILE A 478 40.93 -15.97 1.62
N GLY A 479 40.16 -16.91 1.04
CA GLY A 479 38.82 -17.24 1.48
C GLY A 479 38.81 -17.86 2.89
N GLN A 480 39.76 -18.70 3.20
CA GLN A 480 39.91 -19.30 4.55
C GLN A 480 40.18 -18.19 5.59
N LEU A 481 41.05 -17.20 5.27
CA LEU A 481 41.34 -16.09 6.17
C LEU A 481 40.08 -15.23 6.37
N ALA A 482 39.35 -14.91 5.29
CA ALA A 482 38.10 -14.14 5.35
C ALA A 482 37.05 -14.83 6.24
N ARG A 483 36.84 -16.12 6.07
CA ARG A 483 35.96 -16.96 6.91
C ARG A 483 36.37 -16.90 8.39
N THR A 484 37.66 -17.12 8.69
CA THR A 484 38.19 -17.06 10.05
C THR A 484 37.95 -15.69 10.70
N ASN A 485 38.16 -14.60 9.95
CA ASN A 485 37.93 -13.23 10.40
C ASN A 485 36.46 -12.98 10.76
N ALA A 486 35.53 -13.41 9.89
CA ALA A 486 34.10 -13.25 10.09
C ALA A 486 33.57 -14.06 11.30
N VAL A 487 34.11 -15.26 11.55
CA VAL A 487 33.72 -16.12 12.68
C VAL A 487 34.30 -15.66 14.01
N ARG A 488 35.48 -15.02 14.00
CA ARG A 488 36.22 -14.61 15.21
C ARG A 488 35.48 -13.57 16.04
N ASN A 489 34.71 -12.66 15.36
CA ASN A 489 33.96 -11.59 16.01
C ASN A 489 32.45 -11.68 15.74
N PRO A 490 31.73 -12.67 16.35
CA PRO A 490 30.33 -12.94 16.03
C PRO A 490 29.37 -11.80 16.34
N ARG A 491 29.67 -10.96 17.37
CA ARG A 491 28.86 -9.77 17.70
C ARG A 491 28.89 -8.75 16.57
N ARG A 492 30.06 -8.51 15.98
CA ARG A 492 30.23 -7.56 14.87
C ARG A 492 29.58 -8.11 13.60
N THR A 493 29.83 -9.38 13.27
CA THR A 493 29.22 -10.03 12.12
C THR A 493 27.70 -9.98 12.17
N ALA A 494 27.10 -10.31 13.31
CA ALA A 494 25.67 -10.22 13.51
C ALA A 494 25.16 -8.79 13.40
N ALA A 495 25.87 -7.82 14.00
CA ALA A 495 25.49 -6.41 13.94
C ALA A 495 25.51 -5.83 12.52
N THR A 496 26.51 -6.21 11.73
CA THR A 496 26.61 -5.77 10.32
C THR A 496 25.52 -6.43 9.46
N ALA A 497 25.24 -7.72 9.67
CA ALA A 497 24.21 -8.45 8.94
C ALA A 497 22.78 -7.97 9.26
N PHE A 498 22.53 -7.50 10.50
CA PHE A 498 21.19 -7.22 11.02
C PHE A 498 20.43 -6.16 10.21
N ALA A 499 21.09 -5.08 9.79
CA ALA A 499 20.46 -4.04 8.98
C ALA A 499 19.96 -4.62 7.63
N LEU A 500 20.79 -5.48 7.01
CA LEU A 500 20.41 -6.17 5.78
C LEU A 500 19.31 -7.22 6.01
N THR A 501 19.36 -7.92 7.15
CA THR A 501 18.33 -8.87 7.55
C THR A 501 16.95 -8.23 7.61
N LEU A 502 16.83 -7.08 8.27
CA LEU A 502 15.54 -6.38 8.39
C LEU A 502 15.03 -5.86 7.06
N GLY A 503 15.89 -5.26 6.23
CA GLY A 503 15.51 -4.78 4.90
C GLY A 503 15.01 -5.92 4.01
N LEU A 504 15.75 -7.03 3.95
CA LEU A 504 15.37 -8.16 3.10
C LEU A 504 14.23 -9.00 3.67
N MET A 505 14.05 -9.01 4.99
CA MET A 505 12.87 -9.58 5.64
C MET A 505 11.59 -8.90 5.11
N LEU A 506 11.59 -7.57 5.04
CA LEU A 506 10.44 -6.82 4.56
C LEU A 506 10.17 -7.07 3.08
N VAL A 507 11.24 -7.11 2.25
CA VAL A 507 11.14 -7.51 0.82
C VAL A 507 10.44 -8.88 0.69
N ALA A 508 10.83 -9.84 1.52
CA ALA A 508 10.27 -11.18 1.45
C ALA A 508 8.82 -11.24 1.97
N VAL A 509 8.44 -10.46 3.01
CA VAL A 509 7.04 -10.36 3.46
C VAL A 509 6.14 -9.83 2.34
N ILE A 510 6.52 -8.67 1.76
CA ILE A 510 5.72 -8.03 0.70
C ILE A 510 5.70 -8.89 -0.56
N GLY A 511 6.84 -9.49 -0.90
CA GLY A 511 6.91 -10.42 -2.02
C GLY A 511 6.02 -11.65 -1.85
N THR A 512 5.92 -12.21 -0.63
CA THR A 512 5.01 -13.33 -0.34
C THR A 512 3.55 -12.90 -0.46
N LEU A 513 3.19 -11.71 0.06
CA LEU A 513 1.85 -11.15 -0.10
C LEU A 513 1.51 -10.94 -1.59
N GLY A 514 2.35 -10.23 -2.33
CA GLY A 514 2.12 -9.96 -3.75
C GLY A 514 2.05 -11.21 -4.61
N SER A 515 2.94 -12.20 -4.36
CA SER A 515 2.88 -13.49 -5.06
C SER A 515 1.64 -14.31 -4.70
N THR A 516 1.13 -14.17 -3.47
CA THR A 516 -0.12 -14.83 -3.08
C THR A 516 -1.32 -14.19 -3.75
N PHE A 517 -1.40 -12.84 -3.79
CA PHE A 517 -2.47 -12.17 -4.52
C PHE A 517 -2.51 -12.59 -5.99
N LYS A 518 -1.34 -12.58 -6.66
CA LYS A 518 -1.26 -13.06 -8.06
C LYS A 518 -1.64 -14.53 -8.19
N GLY A 519 -1.12 -15.39 -7.31
CA GLY A 519 -1.43 -16.81 -7.33
C GLY A 519 -2.90 -17.10 -7.08
N THR A 520 -3.59 -16.30 -6.24
CA THR A 520 -5.04 -16.45 -6.02
C THR A 520 -5.82 -16.15 -7.31
N ILE A 521 -5.44 -15.09 -8.05
CA ILE A 521 -6.05 -14.77 -9.33
C ILE A 521 -5.73 -15.84 -10.37
N ASP A 522 -4.47 -16.27 -10.47
CA ASP A 522 -4.06 -17.32 -11.40
C ASP A 522 -4.84 -18.62 -11.15
N ASP A 523 -4.93 -19.05 -9.88
CA ASP A 523 -5.65 -20.26 -9.48
C ASP A 523 -7.16 -20.12 -9.75
N ALA A 524 -7.77 -18.96 -9.48
CA ALA A 524 -9.17 -18.69 -9.74
C ALA A 524 -9.51 -18.85 -11.22
N ILE A 525 -8.68 -18.28 -12.10
CA ILE A 525 -8.90 -18.36 -13.55
C ILE A 525 -8.57 -19.74 -14.09
N ASP A 526 -7.45 -20.36 -13.67
CA ASP A 526 -7.01 -21.67 -14.19
C ASP A 526 -7.94 -22.83 -13.79
N THR A 527 -8.54 -22.76 -12.60
CA THR A 527 -9.42 -23.80 -12.08
C THR A 527 -10.89 -23.49 -12.24
N GLY A 528 -11.25 -22.21 -12.21
CA GLY A 528 -12.62 -21.73 -12.24
C GLY A 528 -13.16 -21.41 -13.65
N LEU A 529 -12.33 -21.42 -14.70
CA LEU A 529 -12.74 -21.01 -16.04
C LEU A 529 -12.35 -22.04 -17.11
N THR A 530 -13.32 -22.41 -17.94
CA THR A 530 -13.10 -23.23 -19.16
C THR A 530 -13.37 -22.44 -20.44
N ALA A 531 -13.75 -21.17 -20.32
CA ALA A 531 -13.96 -20.26 -21.43
C ALA A 531 -12.66 -19.89 -22.14
N ASN A 532 -12.73 -19.59 -23.42
CA ASN A 532 -11.60 -19.18 -24.24
C ASN A 532 -11.41 -17.66 -24.28
N LEU A 533 -12.51 -16.91 -24.15
CA LEU A 533 -12.52 -15.45 -24.10
C LEU A 533 -13.37 -14.98 -22.92
N LEU A 534 -12.98 -13.85 -22.36
CA LEU A 534 -13.69 -13.11 -21.33
C LEU A 534 -14.11 -11.74 -21.87
N VAL A 535 -15.32 -11.34 -21.55
CA VAL A 535 -15.86 -10.01 -21.80
C VAL A 535 -16.04 -9.33 -20.46
N SER A 536 -15.57 -8.12 -20.31
CA SER A 536 -15.79 -7.33 -19.09
C SER A 536 -15.87 -5.85 -19.43
N GLY A 537 -16.52 -5.07 -18.58
CA GLY A 537 -16.48 -3.62 -18.66
C GLY A 537 -15.11 -3.05 -18.34
N ASP A 538 -14.80 -1.87 -18.87
CA ASP A 538 -13.59 -1.14 -18.52
C ASP A 538 -13.67 -0.66 -17.05
N GLN A 539 -12.57 -0.77 -16.32
CA GLN A 539 -12.45 -0.36 -14.90
C GLN A 539 -13.52 -0.97 -13.96
N GLY A 540 -14.03 -2.15 -14.27
CA GLY A 540 -15.04 -2.83 -13.44
C GLY A 540 -16.46 -2.29 -13.61
N SER A 541 -16.72 -1.44 -14.62
CA SER A 541 -18.09 -1.08 -15.00
C SER A 541 -18.82 -2.29 -15.58
N GLY A 542 -20.12 -2.39 -15.29
CA GLY A 542 -20.98 -3.35 -16.01
C GLY A 542 -21.15 -2.96 -17.48
N PHE A 543 -21.70 -3.88 -18.24
CA PHE A 543 -22.09 -3.65 -19.64
C PHE A 543 -23.48 -4.23 -19.94
N SER A 544 -24.03 -3.84 -21.09
CA SER A 544 -25.39 -4.22 -21.50
C SER A 544 -25.53 -5.73 -21.72
N PRO A 545 -26.62 -6.36 -21.25
CA PRO A 545 -26.98 -7.75 -21.63
C PRO A 545 -27.08 -7.97 -23.13
N LEU A 546 -27.43 -6.94 -23.90
CA LEU A 546 -27.48 -7.01 -25.36
C LEU A 546 -26.15 -7.41 -26.03
N VAL A 547 -25.03 -7.13 -25.34
CA VAL A 547 -23.71 -7.58 -25.79
C VAL A 547 -23.62 -9.10 -25.80
N VAL A 548 -24.16 -9.76 -24.76
CA VAL A 548 -24.19 -11.22 -24.65
C VAL A 548 -25.04 -11.81 -25.76
N GLU A 549 -26.21 -11.23 -26.02
CA GLU A 549 -27.09 -11.65 -27.12
C GLU A 549 -26.41 -11.52 -28.49
N ALA A 550 -25.76 -10.37 -28.74
CA ALA A 550 -25.03 -10.14 -29.99
C ALA A 550 -23.86 -11.12 -30.20
N ILE A 551 -23.14 -11.46 -29.12
CA ILE A 551 -22.04 -12.43 -29.18
C ILE A 551 -22.54 -13.86 -29.42
N ALA A 552 -23.71 -14.23 -28.91
CA ALA A 552 -24.30 -15.57 -29.11
C ALA A 552 -24.59 -15.91 -30.57
N GLU A 553 -24.77 -14.89 -31.43
CA GLU A 553 -25.04 -15.07 -32.86
C GLU A 553 -23.76 -15.21 -33.72
N ILE A 554 -22.55 -15.08 -33.12
CA ILE A 554 -21.29 -15.11 -33.86
C ILE A 554 -20.86 -16.55 -34.25
N ASP A 555 -20.53 -16.75 -35.50
CA ASP A 555 -19.98 -18.02 -36.00
C ASP A 555 -18.67 -18.35 -35.29
N GLY A 556 -18.56 -19.54 -34.69
CA GLY A 556 -17.38 -20.00 -33.93
C GLY A 556 -17.54 -19.88 -32.41
N VAL A 557 -18.61 -19.25 -31.92
CA VAL A 557 -19.02 -19.28 -30.53
C VAL A 557 -19.84 -20.56 -30.27
N GLU A 558 -19.41 -21.38 -29.30
CA GLU A 558 -20.19 -22.58 -28.86
C GLU A 558 -21.25 -22.17 -27.83
N SER A 559 -20.82 -21.33 -26.85
CA SER A 559 -21.72 -20.77 -25.83
C SER A 559 -21.12 -19.46 -25.28
N VAL A 560 -22.00 -18.57 -24.91
CA VAL A 560 -21.65 -17.36 -24.11
C VAL A 560 -22.57 -17.35 -22.89
N VAL A 561 -22.02 -17.04 -21.74
CA VAL A 561 -22.77 -16.90 -20.48
C VAL A 561 -22.42 -15.53 -19.89
N GLY A 562 -23.43 -14.68 -19.78
CA GLY A 562 -23.38 -13.43 -19.05
C GLY A 562 -23.56 -13.68 -17.55
N PHE A 563 -22.97 -12.84 -16.73
CA PHE A 563 -23.11 -12.86 -15.27
C PHE A 563 -23.68 -11.51 -14.83
N GLY A 564 -25.01 -11.45 -14.72
CA GLY A 564 -25.73 -10.29 -14.23
C GLY A 564 -25.39 -10.01 -12.77
N GLY A 565 -24.96 -8.79 -12.47
CA GLY A 565 -24.66 -8.38 -11.11
C GLY A 565 -25.92 -8.17 -10.27
N ILE A 566 -25.93 -8.70 -9.05
CA ILE A 566 -27.00 -8.50 -8.09
C ILE A 566 -26.42 -7.78 -6.87
N GLN A 567 -27.00 -6.64 -6.56
CA GLN A 567 -26.77 -5.93 -5.32
C GLN A 567 -28.11 -5.80 -4.62
N ALA A 568 -28.27 -6.38 -3.46
CA ALA A 568 -29.52 -6.43 -2.70
C ALA A 568 -29.21 -6.39 -1.20
N GLU A 569 -30.25 -6.35 -0.39
CA GLU A 569 -30.16 -6.38 1.07
C GLU A 569 -30.80 -7.65 1.64
N VAL A 570 -30.14 -8.23 2.64
CA VAL A 570 -30.65 -9.34 3.44
C VAL A 570 -30.42 -9.01 4.91
N ASP A 571 -31.49 -9.00 5.71
CA ASP A 571 -31.44 -8.68 7.16
C ASP A 571 -30.75 -7.32 7.46
N GLY A 572 -30.95 -6.30 6.62
CA GLY A 572 -30.34 -4.99 6.79
C GLY A 572 -28.85 -4.92 6.41
N GLN A 573 -28.34 -5.94 5.72
CA GLN A 573 -26.95 -6.00 5.23
C GLN A 573 -26.91 -6.08 3.71
N GLY A 574 -26.14 -5.21 3.10
CA GLY A 574 -25.91 -5.26 1.65
C GLY A 574 -25.16 -6.53 1.26
N VAL A 575 -25.72 -7.28 0.30
CA VAL A 575 -25.13 -8.51 -0.23
C VAL A 575 -24.93 -8.40 -1.75
N PHE A 576 -23.89 -9.05 -2.24
CA PHE A 576 -23.56 -9.08 -3.67
C PHE A 576 -23.57 -10.53 -4.19
N GLY A 577 -24.03 -10.74 -5.42
CA GLY A 577 -24.00 -12.03 -6.09
C GLY A 577 -24.23 -11.90 -7.59
N TYR A 578 -24.46 -13.03 -8.25
CA TYR A 578 -24.61 -13.09 -9.70
C TYR A 578 -25.89 -13.80 -10.14
N SER A 579 -26.36 -13.45 -11.34
CA SER A 579 -27.32 -14.26 -12.09
C SER A 579 -26.71 -14.66 -13.43
N PRO A 580 -26.41 -15.96 -13.65
CA PRO A 580 -25.89 -16.39 -14.93
C PRO A 580 -27.01 -16.45 -15.95
N ASP A 581 -26.77 -15.88 -17.15
CA ASP A 581 -27.64 -16.04 -18.32
C ASP A 581 -27.14 -17.21 -19.16
N GLY A 582 -27.66 -18.42 -18.88
CA GLY A 582 -27.28 -19.66 -19.53
C GLY A 582 -26.66 -20.71 -18.59
N ASP A 583 -26.06 -21.76 -19.20
CA ASP A 583 -25.41 -22.84 -18.44
C ASP A 583 -24.04 -22.40 -17.89
N MET A 584 -24.04 -21.86 -16.68
CA MET A 584 -22.83 -21.41 -15.97
C MET A 584 -21.76 -22.52 -15.90
N TYR A 585 -22.14 -23.78 -15.75
CA TYR A 585 -21.19 -24.90 -15.68
C TYR A 585 -20.38 -25.09 -16.96
N SER A 586 -20.93 -24.71 -18.10
CA SER A 586 -20.26 -24.84 -19.41
C SER A 586 -19.01 -23.99 -19.51
N VAL A 587 -18.96 -22.86 -18.80
CA VAL A 587 -17.87 -21.84 -18.81
C VAL A 587 -17.12 -21.75 -17.50
N THR A 588 -17.78 -22.02 -16.38
CA THR A 588 -17.19 -22.02 -15.02
C THR A 588 -17.54 -23.33 -14.31
N PRO A 589 -16.68 -24.37 -14.40
CA PRO A 589 -16.93 -25.63 -13.70
C PRO A 589 -16.84 -25.47 -12.19
N TYR A 590 -17.79 -26.04 -11.47
CA TYR A 590 -17.84 -26.04 -10.01
C TYR A 590 -18.29 -27.40 -9.47
N GLU A 591 -17.86 -27.71 -8.26
CA GLU A 591 -18.16 -28.94 -7.55
C GLU A 591 -19.28 -28.68 -6.54
N MET A 592 -20.36 -29.48 -6.59
CA MET A 592 -21.43 -29.38 -5.58
C MET A 592 -21.05 -30.11 -4.31
N VAL A 593 -21.30 -29.46 -3.17
CA VAL A 593 -21.23 -30.04 -1.84
C VAL A 593 -22.56 -30.68 -1.49
N GLU A 594 -23.69 -29.98 -1.82
CA GLU A 594 -25.04 -30.45 -1.57
C GLU A 594 -26.00 -29.88 -2.63
N GLY A 595 -27.02 -30.64 -2.99
CA GLY A 595 -28.06 -30.24 -3.95
C GLY A 595 -27.71 -30.46 -5.43
N PRO A 596 -28.63 -30.10 -6.34
CA PRO A 596 -28.44 -30.24 -7.78
C PRO A 596 -27.44 -29.18 -8.32
N ARG A 597 -26.85 -29.47 -9.48
CA ARG A 597 -25.93 -28.56 -10.19
C ARG A 597 -26.67 -27.40 -10.88
N THR A 598 -27.91 -27.66 -11.32
CA THR A 598 -28.72 -26.67 -12.02
C THR A 598 -29.34 -25.69 -11.06
N ILE A 599 -29.28 -24.41 -11.39
CA ILE A 599 -29.97 -23.35 -10.65
C ILE A 599 -31.42 -23.33 -11.06
N GLU A 600 -32.34 -23.48 -10.11
CA GLU A 600 -33.78 -23.34 -10.38
C GLU A 600 -34.08 -21.87 -10.70
N PRO A 601 -34.99 -21.55 -11.65
CA PRO A 601 -35.28 -20.17 -12.06
C PRO A 601 -35.65 -19.23 -10.90
N ASP A 602 -36.35 -19.74 -9.87
CA ASP A 602 -36.78 -19.03 -8.66
C ASP A 602 -35.91 -19.36 -7.42
N GLY A 603 -34.79 -20.07 -7.62
CA GLY A 603 -33.88 -20.49 -6.55
C GLY A 603 -32.48 -19.90 -6.67
N MET A 604 -31.62 -20.31 -5.74
CA MET A 604 -30.20 -19.93 -5.77
C MET A 604 -29.30 -21.07 -5.29
N ILE A 605 -28.04 -21.05 -5.71
CA ILE A 605 -26.95 -21.86 -5.14
C ILE A 605 -25.96 -20.95 -4.42
N VAL A 606 -25.38 -21.43 -3.32
CA VAL A 606 -24.58 -20.65 -2.40
C VAL A 606 -23.20 -21.29 -2.26
N GLY A 607 -22.13 -20.51 -2.18
CA GLY A 607 -20.80 -21.01 -1.87
C GLY A 607 -20.70 -21.55 -0.45
N GLU A 608 -19.91 -22.62 -0.24
CA GLU A 608 -19.78 -23.31 1.05
C GLU A 608 -19.40 -22.35 2.21
N ARG A 609 -18.55 -21.36 1.92
CA ARG A 609 -18.15 -20.34 2.89
C ARG A 609 -19.34 -19.44 3.26
N THR A 610 -20.03 -18.90 2.27
CA THR A 610 -21.17 -18.01 2.46
C THR A 610 -22.31 -18.71 3.21
N SER A 611 -22.59 -19.98 2.85
CA SER A 611 -23.55 -20.83 3.58
C SER A 611 -23.21 -20.89 5.08
N LYS A 612 -21.95 -21.12 5.44
CA LYS A 612 -21.49 -21.19 6.84
C LYS A 612 -21.50 -19.85 7.57
N GLU A 613 -21.18 -18.77 6.88
CA GLU A 613 -21.09 -17.42 7.45
C GLU A 613 -22.46 -16.79 7.66
N MET A 614 -23.36 -16.95 6.69
CA MET A 614 -24.71 -16.39 6.72
C MET A 614 -25.75 -17.36 7.31
N GLY A 615 -25.40 -18.64 7.51
CA GLY A 615 -26.30 -19.66 7.99
C GLY A 615 -27.32 -20.11 6.95
N TRP A 616 -27.02 -19.96 5.64
CA TRP A 616 -27.94 -20.29 4.53
C TRP A 616 -27.83 -21.76 4.15
N ASP A 617 -28.74 -22.56 4.61
CA ASP A 617 -28.76 -24.00 4.39
C ASP A 617 -29.71 -24.41 3.23
N VAL A 618 -29.47 -25.58 2.61
CA VAL A 618 -30.32 -26.09 1.52
C VAL A 618 -31.76 -26.26 1.98
N GLY A 619 -32.70 -25.70 1.22
CA GLY A 619 -34.13 -25.71 1.51
C GLY A 619 -34.62 -24.47 2.26
N GLU A 620 -33.74 -23.63 2.76
CA GLU A 620 -34.09 -22.36 3.38
C GLU A 620 -34.51 -21.32 2.36
N THR A 621 -35.40 -20.40 2.75
CA THR A 621 -35.82 -19.28 1.92
C THR A 621 -35.30 -17.99 2.51
N ILE A 622 -34.53 -17.25 1.71
CA ILE A 622 -33.91 -15.99 2.07
C ILE A 622 -34.70 -14.84 1.45
N GLU A 623 -35.02 -13.83 2.21
CA GLU A 623 -35.73 -12.65 1.72
C GLU A 623 -34.73 -11.59 1.26
N PHE A 624 -34.66 -11.37 -0.06
CA PHE A 624 -33.87 -10.31 -0.67
C PHE A 624 -34.73 -9.07 -0.85
N THR A 625 -34.23 -7.95 -0.40
CA THR A 625 -34.88 -6.65 -0.62
C THR A 625 -34.15 -5.94 -1.77
N ASN A 626 -34.91 -5.51 -2.79
CA ASN A 626 -34.36 -4.78 -3.92
C ASN A 626 -34.30 -3.27 -3.66
N TYR A 627 -33.87 -2.50 -4.67
CA TYR A 627 -33.70 -1.04 -4.62
C TYR A 627 -34.99 -0.25 -4.33
N ASP A 628 -36.18 -0.80 -4.61
CA ASP A 628 -37.46 -0.14 -4.38
C ASP A 628 -38.18 -0.63 -3.12
N GLY A 629 -37.50 -1.47 -2.30
CA GLY A 629 -38.05 -2.06 -1.10
C GLY A 629 -38.92 -3.31 -1.35
N THR A 630 -38.96 -3.81 -2.59
CA THR A 630 -39.68 -5.05 -2.91
C THR A 630 -38.93 -6.25 -2.35
N VAL A 631 -39.62 -7.07 -1.55
CA VAL A 631 -39.04 -8.29 -0.97
C VAL A 631 -39.31 -9.48 -1.90
N VAL A 632 -38.24 -10.14 -2.31
CA VAL A 632 -38.25 -11.32 -3.16
C VAL A 632 -37.73 -12.52 -2.37
N PRO A 633 -38.60 -13.50 -2.04
CA PRO A 633 -38.16 -14.73 -1.37
C PRO A 633 -37.48 -15.66 -2.37
N VAL A 634 -36.23 -16.08 -2.07
CA VAL A 634 -35.44 -16.97 -2.91
C VAL A 634 -35.01 -18.19 -2.13
N ARG A 635 -35.24 -19.40 -2.66
CA ARG A 635 -34.91 -20.65 -1.99
C ARG A 635 -33.47 -21.08 -2.30
N VAL A 636 -32.73 -21.48 -1.28
CA VAL A 636 -31.42 -22.11 -1.43
C VAL A 636 -31.62 -23.54 -1.93
N THR A 637 -31.20 -23.84 -3.15
CA THR A 637 -31.38 -25.14 -3.80
C THR A 637 -30.13 -26.01 -3.75
N GLY A 638 -28.95 -25.41 -3.52
CA GLY A 638 -27.72 -26.17 -3.44
C GLY A 638 -26.56 -25.35 -2.84
N ILE A 639 -25.52 -26.07 -2.41
CA ILE A 639 -24.26 -25.52 -1.91
C ILE A 639 -23.15 -26.02 -2.81
N PHE A 640 -22.35 -25.10 -3.37
CA PHE A 640 -21.19 -25.43 -4.17
C PHE A 640 -19.89 -25.12 -3.41
N LYS A 641 -18.82 -25.84 -3.76
CA LYS A 641 -17.49 -25.59 -3.22
C LYS A 641 -16.98 -24.25 -3.72
N ASP A 642 -16.45 -23.43 -2.81
CA ASP A 642 -15.99 -22.07 -3.12
C ASP A 642 -15.24 -21.99 -4.45
N ASN A 643 -15.70 -21.12 -5.33
CA ASN A 643 -15.10 -20.78 -6.61
C ASN A 643 -15.00 -19.25 -6.72
N PRO A 644 -13.81 -18.67 -6.73
CA PRO A 644 -13.61 -17.23 -6.67
C PRO A 644 -14.27 -16.40 -7.79
N LEU A 645 -14.69 -17.06 -8.91
CA LEU A 645 -15.34 -16.37 -10.03
C LEU A 645 -16.84 -16.21 -9.83
N ILE A 646 -17.47 -17.10 -9.07
CA ILE A 646 -18.93 -17.16 -8.90
C ILE A 646 -19.38 -17.05 -7.43
N ASP A 647 -18.43 -16.97 -6.49
CA ASP A 647 -18.74 -16.63 -5.10
C ASP A 647 -19.30 -15.19 -5.02
N PRO A 648 -20.17 -14.90 -4.07
CA PRO A 648 -20.59 -15.74 -2.94
C PRO A 648 -21.82 -16.62 -3.24
N TRP A 649 -22.64 -16.30 -4.25
CA TRP A 649 -23.84 -17.06 -4.62
C TRP A 649 -24.29 -16.71 -6.03
N ALA A 650 -25.08 -17.62 -6.62
CA ALA A 650 -25.69 -17.42 -7.94
C ALA A 650 -27.20 -17.70 -7.89
N MET A 651 -27.98 -16.78 -8.45
CA MET A 651 -29.46 -16.77 -8.43
C MET A 651 -30.01 -17.11 -9.82
N GLY A 652 -31.16 -17.77 -9.87
CA GLY A 652 -31.86 -18.07 -11.11
C GLY A 652 -32.52 -16.83 -11.74
N SER A 653 -32.80 -16.94 -13.04
CA SER A 653 -33.31 -15.85 -13.87
C SER A 653 -34.61 -15.21 -13.38
N ASP A 654 -35.62 -16.04 -12.99
CA ASP A 654 -36.92 -15.51 -12.56
C ASP A 654 -36.84 -14.71 -11.24
N ALA A 655 -35.96 -15.12 -10.31
CA ALA A 655 -35.72 -14.41 -9.08
C ALA A 655 -34.94 -13.11 -9.37
N TYR A 656 -33.95 -13.18 -10.25
CA TYR A 656 -33.17 -12.00 -10.70
C TYR A 656 -34.04 -10.94 -11.36
N GLU A 657 -34.95 -11.40 -12.28
CA GLU A 657 -35.85 -10.48 -12.97
C GLU A 657 -36.84 -9.76 -12.07
N LYS A 658 -37.27 -10.42 -10.98
CA LYS A 658 -38.11 -9.79 -9.95
C LYS A 658 -37.33 -8.83 -9.06
N LEU A 659 -36.05 -9.16 -8.79
CA LEU A 659 -35.21 -8.40 -7.89
C LEU A 659 -34.62 -7.16 -8.55
N ILE A 660 -34.14 -7.28 -9.81
CA ILE A 660 -33.48 -6.20 -10.54
C ILE A 660 -34.33 -5.77 -11.74
N PRO A 661 -34.88 -4.54 -11.71
CA PRO A 661 -35.64 -3.96 -12.81
C PRO A 661 -34.83 -3.92 -14.10
N SER A 662 -35.50 -4.13 -15.26
CA SER A 662 -34.86 -4.21 -16.57
C SER A 662 -33.89 -3.05 -16.88
N PRO A 663 -34.19 -1.78 -16.58
CA PRO A 663 -33.25 -0.67 -16.83
C PRO A 663 -31.96 -0.72 -16.01
N LEU A 664 -31.92 -1.49 -14.92
CA LEU A 664 -30.78 -1.58 -13.99
C LEU A 664 -29.93 -2.85 -14.21
N ARG A 665 -30.37 -3.76 -15.10
CA ARG A 665 -29.66 -5.01 -15.39
C ARG A 665 -28.37 -4.73 -16.16
N GLN A 666 -27.28 -5.27 -15.64
CA GLN A 666 -25.95 -5.16 -16.22
C GLN A 666 -25.18 -6.46 -16.03
N GLU A 667 -24.42 -6.83 -17.04
CA GLU A 667 -23.45 -7.89 -16.91
C GLU A 667 -22.16 -7.35 -16.27
N VAL A 668 -21.66 -8.04 -15.27
CA VAL A 668 -20.35 -7.72 -14.63
C VAL A 668 -19.23 -8.27 -15.51
N PHE A 669 -19.42 -9.49 -15.98
CA PHE A 669 -18.55 -10.14 -16.98
C PHE A 669 -19.36 -11.16 -17.79
N ALA A 670 -18.81 -11.56 -18.92
CA ALA A 670 -19.31 -12.72 -19.66
C ALA A 670 -18.14 -13.63 -20.06
N ALA A 671 -18.44 -14.91 -20.17
CA ALA A 671 -17.46 -15.93 -20.53
C ALA A 671 -17.90 -16.62 -21.85
N ILE A 672 -16.99 -16.67 -22.82
CA ILE A 672 -17.24 -17.21 -24.16
C ILE A 672 -16.45 -18.49 -24.32
N LYS A 673 -17.13 -19.54 -24.70
CA LYS A 673 -16.55 -20.81 -25.13
C LYS A 673 -16.63 -20.90 -26.65
N THR A 674 -15.51 -21.18 -27.30
CA THR A 674 -15.43 -21.32 -28.75
C THR A 674 -15.66 -22.78 -29.16
N VAL A 675 -16.19 -22.99 -30.37
CA VAL A 675 -16.34 -24.33 -30.97
C VAL A 675 -14.97 -25.03 -31.00
N PRO A 676 -14.89 -26.34 -30.63
CA PRO A 676 -13.63 -27.07 -30.62
C PRO A 676 -12.90 -27.01 -31.98
N GLY A 677 -11.69 -26.53 -32.00
CA GLY A 677 -10.84 -26.33 -33.18
C GLY A 677 -11.02 -24.99 -33.89
N ALA A 678 -11.87 -24.09 -33.42
CA ALA A 678 -11.92 -22.71 -33.92
C ALA A 678 -10.65 -21.95 -33.59
N ASN A 679 -10.25 -21.02 -34.44
CA ASN A 679 -9.16 -20.08 -34.15
C ASN A 679 -9.68 -19.00 -33.18
N VAL A 680 -9.19 -19.03 -31.95
CA VAL A 680 -9.65 -18.11 -30.88
C VAL A 680 -9.41 -16.65 -31.26
N ASP A 681 -8.28 -16.33 -31.91
CA ASP A 681 -7.96 -14.97 -32.33
C ASP A 681 -8.98 -14.44 -33.37
N GLU A 682 -9.37 -15.28 -34.36
CA GLU A 682 -10.38 -14.89 -35.35
C GLU A 682 -11.80 -14.75 -34.77
N VAL A 683 -12.11 -15.52 -33.70
CA VAL A 683 -13.38 -15.35 -32.98
C VAL A 683 -13.31 -14.07 -32.16
N SER A 684 -12.18 -13.79 -31.51
CA SER A 684 -11.96 -12.54 -30.76
C SER A 684 -12.14 -11.31 -31.64
N ASP A 685 -11.53 -11.29 -32.84
CA ASP A 685 -11.66 -10.17 -33.77
C ASP A 685 -13.15 -9.94 -34.15
N ARG A 686 -13.91 -11.03 -34.42
CA ARG A 686 -15.34 -10.92 -34.72
C ARG A 686 -16.18 -10.43 -33.54
N VAL A 687 -15.84 -10.87 -32.33
CA VAL A 687 -16.49 -10.36 -31.10
C VAL A 687 -16.16 -8.89 -30.91
N GLU A 688 -14.92 -8.46 -31.14
CA GLU A 688 -14.52 -7.04 -31.07
C GLU A 688 -15.28 -6.19 -32.11
N ASP A 689 -15.44 -6.68 -33.34
CA ASP A 689 -16.18 -5.98 -34.39
C ASP A 689 -17.66 -5.76 -34.02
N VAL A 690 -18.33 -6.80 -33.47
CA VAL A 690 -19.74 -6.74 -33.05
C VAL A 690 -19.92 -5.87 -31.80
N THR A 691 -18.93 -5.84 -30.90
CA THR A 691 -18.97 -5.06 -29.68
C THR A 691 -18.34 -3.68 -29.80
N ALA A 692 -17.83 -3.30 -30.97
CA ALA A 692 -17.13 -2.01 -31.20
C ALA A 692 -17.95 -0.78 -30.85
N ASP A 693 -19.27 -0.87 -30.91
CA ASP A 693 -20.17 0.21 -30.50
C ASP A 693 -20.31 0.35 -28.98
N TYR A 694 -19.92 -0.63 -28.18
CA TYR A 694 -20.01 -0.60 -26.73
C TYR A 694 -18.66 -0.17 -26.12
N LEU A 695 -18.50 1.10 -25.84
CA LEU A 695 -17.24 1.75 -25.43
C LEU A 695 -16.55 1.13 -24.22
N THR A 696 -17.34 0.59 -23.30
CA THR A 696 -16.84 0.04 -22.04
C THR A 696 -16.44 -1.42 -22.14
N VAL A 697 -16.80 -2.10 -23.23
CA VAL A 697 -16.57 -3.54 -23.40
C VAL A 697 -15.15 -3.81 -23.83
N LYS A 698 -14.51 -4.76 -23.16
CA LYS A 698 -13.18 -5.29 -23.50
C LYS A 698 -13.21 -6.80 -23.61
N ILE A 699 -12.67 -7.29 -24.71
CA ILE A 699 -12.50 -8.72 -24.95
C ILE A 699 -11.08 -9.12 -24.61
N ARG A 700 -10.91 -10.20 -23.86
CA ARG A 700 -9.61 -10.69 -23.42
C ARG A 700 -9.57 -12.20 -23.41
N THR A 701 -8.43 -12.76 -23.71
CA THR A 701 -8.12 -14.13 -23.35
C THR A 701 -7.91 -14.25 -21.84
N PRO A 702 -8.08 -15.42 -21.22
CA PRO A 702 -7.75 -15.64 -19.81
C PRO A 702 -6.31 -15.24 -19.46
N ALA A 703 -5.36 -15.43 -20.39
CA ALA A 703 -3.96 -15.05 -20.19
C ALA A 703 -3.75 -13.52 -20.16
N GLU A 704 -4.44 -12.78 -21.03
CA GLU A 704 -4.40 -11.32 -21.04
C GLU A 704 -5.05 -10.73 -19.78
N PHE A 705 -6.19 -11.28 -19.37
CA PHE A 705 -6.86 -10.86 -18.12
C PHE A 705 -5.97 -11.07 -16.90
N LYS A 706 -5.29 -12.23 -16.77
CA LYS A 706 -4.28 -12.47 -15.73
C LYS A 706 -3.14 -11.46 -15.79
N GLY A 707 -2.65 -11.19 -17.00
CA GLY A 707 -1.57 -10.22 -17.22
C GLY A 707 -1.94 -8.82 -16.75
N GLU A 708 -3.15 -8.36 -17.07
CA GLU A 708 -3.67 -7.06 -16.68
C GLU A 708 -3.85 -6.95 -15.16
N GLN A 709 -4.49 -7.94 -14.53
CA GLN A 709 -4.65 -8.00 -13.08
C GLN A 709 -3.29 -8.05 -12.36
N SER A 710 -2.35 -8.88 -12.87
CA SER A 710 -0.99 -8.93 -12.34
C SER A 710 -0.25 -7.60 -12.47
N SER A 711 -0.46 -6.86 -13.56
CA SER A 711 0.11 -5.53 -13.79
C SER A 711 -0.43 -4.50 -12.80
N GLN A 712 -1.73 -4.51 -12.49
CA GLN A 712 -2.34 -3.64 -11.49
C GLN A 712 -1.74 -3.90 -10.09
N ILE A 713 -1.59 -5.18 -9.73
CA ILE A 713 -0.91 -5.56 -8.47
C ILE A 713 0.54 -5.07 -8.47
N ASP A 714 1.28 -5.23 -9.58
CA ASP A 714 2.67 -4.74 -9.68
C ASP A 714 2.75 -3.22 -9.56
N GLN A 715 1.82 -2.47 -10.11
CA GLN A 715 1.74 -1.02 -9.95
C GLN A 715 1.53 -0.63 -8.48
N MET A 716 0.58 -1.27 -7.80
CA MET A 716 0.34 -1.04 -6.37
C MET A 716 1.58 -1.40 -5.52
N LEU A 717 2.24 -2.51 -5.83
CA LEU A 717 3.46 -2.95 -5.16
C LEU A 717 4.68 -2.08 -5.50
N SER A 718 4.69 -1.36 -6.63
CA SER A 718 5.83 -0.55 -7.08
C SER A 718 6.21 0.55 -6.07
N VAL A 719 5.21 1.18 -5.45
CA VAL A 719 5.40 2.18 -4.38
C VAL A 719 6.09 1.54 -3.17
N LEU A 720 5.63 0.34 -2.77
CA LEU A 720 6.24 -0.41 -1.67
C LEU A 720 7.67 -0.86 -2.02
N TYR A 721 7.93 -1.29 -3.26
CA TYR A 721 9.28 -1.61 -3.74
C TYR A 721 10.19 -0.39 -3.78
N GLY A 722 9.68 0.79 -4.09
CA GLY A 722 10.42 2.06 -3.99
C GLY A 722 10.90 2.33 -2.56
N MET A 723 10.03 2.15 -1.58
CA MET A 723 10.37 2.28 -0.15
C MET A 723 11.37 1.20 0.30
N LEU A 724 11.21 -0.04 -0.18
CA LEU A 724 12.16 -1.12 0.06
C LEU A 724 13.54 -0.82 -0.50
N GLY A 725 13.61 -0.24 -1.70
CA GLY A 725 14.86 0.24 -2.30
C GLY A 725 15.59 1.19 -1.37
N LEU A 726 14.86 2.12 -0.75
CA LEU A 726 15.42 3.04 0.24
C LEU A 726 15.92 2.32 1.50
N ALA A 727 15.14 1.38 2.05
CA ALA A 727 15.56 0.58 3.20
C ALA A 727 16.84 -0.22 2.88
N LEU A 728 16.97 -0.72 1.66
CA LEU A 728 18.17 -1.40 1.18
C LEU A 728 19.37 -0.45 1.13
N VAL A 729 19.20 0.80 0.64
CA VAL A 729 20.27 1.82 0.66
C VAL A 729 20.75 2.08 2.09
N ILE A 730 19.83 2.18 3.06
CA ILE A 730 20.16 2.32 4.48
C ILE A 730 21.00 1.13 4.97
N ALA A 731 20.59 -0.10 4.61
CA ALA A 731 21.33 -1.31 4.96
C ALA A 731 22.74 -1.34 4.37
N VAL A 732 22.90 -0.95 3.10
CA VAL A 732 24.21 -0.82 2.42
C VAL A 732 25.11 0.15 3.17
N LEU A 733 24.61 1.33 3.47
CA LEU A 733 25.38 2.36 4.17
C LEU A 733 25.71 1.93 5.62
N GLY A 734 24.84 1.16 6.26
CA GLY A 734 25.12 0.50 7.54
C GLY A 734 26.28 -0.48 7.46
N ILE A 735 26.34 -1.29 6.39
CA ILE A 735 27.47 -2.20 6.13
C ILE A 735 28.75 -1.41 5.87
N VAL A 736 28.71 -0.40 5.01
CA VAL A 736 29.87 0.48 4.71
C VAL A 736 30.44 1.10 6.00
N ASN A 737 29.55 1.66 6.82
CA ASN A 737 29.94 2.26 8.10
C ASN A 737 30.64 1.27 9.03
N THR A 738 30.04 0.08 9.21
CA THR A 738 30.58 -0.96 10.11
C THR A 738 31.90 -1.53 9.58
N LEU A 739 32.03 -1.76 8.27
CA LEU A 739 33.27 -2.23 7.67
C LEU A 739 34.37 -1.18 7.71
N ALA A 740 34.05 0.13 7.49
CA ALA A 740 35.02 1.21 7.58
C ALA A 740 35.62 1.31 8.97
N LEU A 741 34.77 1.20 9.99
CA LEU A 741 35.21 1.20 11.40
C LEU A 741 36.04 -0.05 11.73
N SER A 742 35.62 -1.22 11.23
CA SER A 742 36.37 -2.47 11.37
C SER A 742 37.81 -2.39 10.81
N VAL A 743 37.97 -1.75 9.64
CA VAL A 743 39.28 -1.51 9.05
C VAL A 743 40.17 -0.60 9.94
N ILE A 744 39.59 0.41 10.55
CA ILE A 744 40.30 1.31 11.47
C ILE A 744 40.75 0.55 12.73
N GLU A 745 39.92 -0.29 13.32
CA GLU A 745 40.25 -1.12 14.51
C GLU A 745 41.38 -2.10 14.25
N ARG A 746 41.41 -2.68 13.05
CA ARG A 746 42.40 -3.70 12.65
C ARG A 746 43.62 -3.11 11.96
N LYS A 747 43.87 -1.79 12.09
CA LYS A 747 45.00 -1.11 11.43
C LYS A 747 46.33 -1.79 11.70
N ARG A 748 46.61 -2.17 12.95
CA ARG A 748 47.85 -2.91 13.35
C ARG A 748 47.93 -4.31 12.74
N GLU A 749 46.86 -5.09 12.79
CA GLU A 749 46.77 -6.42 12.14
C GLU A 749 47.04 -6.34 10.63
N ILE A 750 46.38 -5.37 9.97
CA ILE A 750 46.55 -5.10 8.53
C ILE A 750 47.99 -4.66 8.21
N GLY A 751 48.60 -3.81 9.06
CA GLY A 751 49.96 -3.41 8.96
C GLY A 751 50.95 -4.55 9.05
N MET A 752 50.79 -5.46 10.03
CA MET A 752 51.60 -6.65 10.20
C MET A 752 51.46 -7.62 9.01
N LEU A 753 50.24 -7.92 8.55
CA LEU A 753 50.03 -8.76 7.36
C LEU A 753 50.70 -8.21 6.11
N ARG A 754 50.69 -6.88 5.95
CA ARG A 754 51.40 -6.24 4.84
C ARG A 754 52.94 -6.22 5.01
N ALA A 755 53.41 -6.11 6.24
CA ALA A 755 54.84 -6.21 6.55
C ALA A 755 55.41 -7.60 6.26
N ILE A 756 54.58 -8.67 6.48
CA ILE A 756 54.94 -10.07 6.17
C ILE A 756 54.78 -10.38 4.65
N GLY A 757 54.37 -9.41 3.81
CA GLY A 757 54.35 -9.56 2.38
C GLY A 757 52.95 -9.72 1.72
N MET A 758 51.86 -9.54 2.43
CA MET A 758 50.53 -9.58 1.82
C MET A 758 50.36 -8.47 0.78
N ALA A 759 49.99 -8.84 -0.46
CA ALA A 759 49.74 -7.88 -1.51
C ALA A 759 48.45 -7.07 -1.30
N ARG A 760 48.41 -5.81 -1.79
CA ARG A 760 47.22 -4.95 -1.70
C ARG A 760 45.95 -5.60 -2.29
N ALA A 761 46.08 -6.35 -3.38
CA ALA A 761 45.01 -7.07 -4.04
C ALA A 761 44.46 -8.22 -3.16
N GLN A 762 45.36 -8.95 -2.49
CA GLN A 762 44.97 -10.03 -1.58
C GLN A 762 44.19 -9.50 -0.37
N LEU A 763 44.63 -8.38 0.21
CA LEU A 763 43.93 -7.72 1.31
C LEU A 763 42.54 -7.24 0.89
N ARG A 764 42.42 -6.62 -0.29
CA ARG A 764 41.09 -6.21 -0.82
C ARG A 764 40.17 -7.42 -1.01
N ARG A 765 40.67 -8.50 -1.64
CA ARG A 765 39.89 -9.73 -1.84
C ARG A 765 39.44 -10.35 -0.51
N THR A 766 40.28 -10.34 0.53
CA THR A 766 39.88 -10.82 1.88
C THR A 766 38.71 -10.04 2.42
N ILE A 767 38.71 -8.68 2.31
CA ILE A 767 37.62 -7.85 2.82
C ILE A 767 36.34 -8.03 1.96
N TYR A 768 36.48 -8.20 0.63
CA TYR A 768 35.30 -8.48 -0.23
C TYR A 768 34.63 -9.80 0.13
N VAL A 769 35.42 -10.88 0.32
CA VAL A 769 34.86 -12.20 0.71
C VAL A 769 34.27 -12.15 2.13
N GLU A 770 34.93 -11.44 3.09
CA GLU A 770 34.37 -11.23 4.43
C GLU A 770 33.00 -10.53 4.36
N SER A 771 32.89 -9.47 3.58
CA SER A 771 31.63 -8.72 3.39
C SER A 771 30.57 -9.56 2.69
N LEU A 772 30.93 -10.32 1.66
CA LEU A 772 30.04 -11.25 0.96
C LEU A 772 29.42 -12.29 1.91
N LEU A 773 30.24 -12.89 2.77
CA LEU A 773 29.77 -13.88 3.76
C LEU A 773 28.79 -13.26 4.76
N ILE A 774 29.06 -12.03 5.22
CA ILE A 774 28.19 -11.31 6.15
C ILE A 774 26.87 -10.92 5.46
N ALA A 775 26.93 -10.45 4.21
CA ALA A 775 25.75 -10.04 3.45
C ALA A 775 24.83 -11.24 3.14
N ILE A 776 25.39 -12.37 2.70
CA ILE A 776 24.59 -13.57 2.43
C ILE A 776 24.00 -14.16 3.71
N PHE A 777 24.74 -14.13 4.83
CA PHE A 777 24.19 -14.54 6.13
C PHE A 777 22.99 -13.68 6.52
N GLY A 778 23.11 -12.34 6.40
CA GLY A 778 21.99 -11.41 6.67
C GLY A 778 20.82 -11.62 5.72
N ALA A 779 21.08 -11.84 4.45
CA ALA A 779 20.08 -12.08 3.43
C ALA A 779 19.29 -13.39 3.66
N LEU A 780 19.97 -14.48 3.92
CA LEU A 780 19.34 -15.77 4.23
C LEU A 780 18.45 -15.67 5.47
N LEU A 781 18.96 -15.03 6.53
CA LEU A 781 18.19 -14.85 7.75
C LEU A 781 16.97 -13.96 7.51
N GLY A 782 17.14 -12.88 6.73
CA GLY A 782 16.04 -11.97 6.37
C GLY A 782 14.98 -12.66 5.52
N VAL A 783 15.36 -13.37 4.48
CA VAL A 783 14.44 -14.11 3.60
C VAL A 783 13.68 -15.18 4.38
N VAL A 784 14.35 -15.97 5.20
CA VAL A 784 13.69 -17.02 6.00
C VAL A 784 12.65 -16.43 6.95
N LEU A 785 13.00 -15.36 7.66
CA LEU A 785 12.07 -14.67 8.56
C LEU A 785 10.93 -14.00 7.78
N GLY A 786 11.25 -13.33 6.67
CA GLY A 786 10.26 -12.62 5.88
C GLY A 786 9.25 -13.55 5.22
N VAL A 787 9.71 -14.68 4.67
CA VAL A 787 8.82 -15.72 4.14
C VAL A 787 7.95 -16.31 5.24
N ALA A 788 8.53 -16.60 6.41
CA ALA A 788 7.76 -17.14 7.54
C ALA A 788 6.68 -16.15 8.03
N PHE A 789 7.00 -14.86 8.11
CA PHE A 789 6.03 -13.82 8.51
C PHE A 789 5.00 -13.55 7.42
N GLY A 790 5.41 -13.50 6.16
CA GLY A 790 4.51 -13.36 5.02
C GLY A 790 3.52 -14.53 4.96
N TRP A 791 4.02 -15.75 5.12
CA TRP A 791 3.19 -16.96 5.19
C TRP A 791 2.20 -16.90 6.36
N ALA A 792 2.67 -16.53 7.55
CA ALA A 792 1.81 -16.41 8.73
C ALA A 792 0.74 -15.32 8.54
N LEU A 793 1.10 -14.18 7.94
CA LEU A 793 0.18 -13.08 7.68
C LEU A 793 -0.89 -13.48 6.65
N VAL A 794 -0.50 -14.08 5.53
CA VAL A 794 -1.44 -14.58 4.51
C VAL A 794 -2.47 -15.54 5.11
N ARG A 795 -2.06 -16.42 6.03
CA ARG A 795 -2.98 -17.34 6.70
C ARG A 795 -4.10 -16.63 7.47
N THR A 796 -3.82 -15.46 8.05
CA THR A 796 -4.84 -14.67 8.77
C THR A 796 -5.78 -13.91 7.83
N LEU A 797 -5.36 -13.72 6.57
CA LEU A 797 -6.13 -13.01 5.53
C LEU A 797 -7.01 -13.94 4.70
N LYS A 798 -7.06 -15.24 5.03
CA LYS A 798 -7.89 -16.24 4.33
C LYS A 798 -9.38 -15.85 4.35
N TYR A 799 -9.85 -15.24 5.44
CA TYR A 799 -11.20 -14.69 5.57
C TYR A 799 -11.57 -13.69 4.44
N TRP A 800 -10.57 -12.97 3.92
CA TRP A 800 -10.77 -12.00 2.82
C TRP A 800 -10.55 -12.62 1.42
N GLY A 801 -10.67 -13.94 1.30
CA GLY A 801 -10.60 -14.64 0.03
C GLY A 801 -9.18 -14.90 -0.52
N LEU A 802 -8.12 -14.64 0.26
CA LEU A 802 -6.78 -14.98 -0.18
C LEU A 802 -6.58 -16.50 -0.18
N GLY A 803 -6.03 -16.99 -1.28
CA GLY A 803 -5.66 -18.40 -1.46
C GLY A 803 -4.50 -18.88 -0.59
N ALA A 804 -4.00 -20.07 -0.88
CA ALA A 804 -2.84 -20.61 -0.18
C ALA A 804 -1.59 -19.73 -0.37
N PRO A 805 -0.73 -19.56 0.68
CA PRO A 805 0.48 -18.75 0.56
C PRO A 805 1.42 -19.21 -0.54
N VAL A 806 1.70 -18.35 -1.51
CA VAL A 806 2.61 -18.63 -2.65
C VAL A 806 4.00 -18.05 -2.38
N LEU A 807 5.03 -18.88 -2.53
CA LEU A 807 6.43 -18.48 -2.31
C LEU A 807 6.99 -17.74 -3.52
N PRO A 808 7.55 -16.53 -3.33
CA PRO A 808 8.12 -15.71 -4.42
C PRO A 808 9.53 -16.18 -4.81
N TRP A 809 9.69 -17.35 -5.44
CA TRP A 809 11.00 -17.94 -5.73
C TRP A 809 11.91 -17.04 -6.56
N SER A 810 11.38 -16.35 -7.58
CA SER A 810 12.13 -15.41 -8.41
C SER A 810 12.67 -14.25 -7.56
N LEU A 811 11.83 -13.66 -6.71
CA LEU A 811 12.22 -12.57 -5.83
C LEU A 811 13.25 -13.02 -4.78
N ILE A 812 13.13 -14.24 -4.24
CA ILE A 812 14.10 -14.80 -3.29
C ILE A 812 15.49 -14.91 -3.95
N VAL A 813 15.57 -15.46 -5.16
CA VAL A 813 16.83 -15.59 -5.89
C VAL A 813 17.43 -14.22 -6.21
N VAL A 814 16.64 -13.30 -6.76
CA VAL A 814 17.06 -11.92 -7.06
C VAL A 814 17.55 -11.21 -5.79
N THR A 815 16.86 -11.37 -4.69
CA THR A 815 17.22 -10.80 -3.38
C THR A 815 18.55 -11.33 -2.87
N LEU A 816 18.80 -12.64 -2.95
CA LEU A 816 20.06 -13.25 -2.51
C LEU A 816 21.25 -12.85 -3.40
N VAL A 817 21.03 -12.82 -4.71
CA VAL A 817 22.06 -12.32 -5.67
C VAL A 817 22.33 -10.84 -5.46
N GLY A 818 21.28 -10.05 -5.31
CA GLY A 818 21.37 -8.61 -5.02
C GLY A 818 22.13 -8.34 -3.72
N ALA A 819 21.86 -9.10 -2.67
CA ALA A 819 22.57 -8.98 -1.39
C ALA A 819 24.06 -9.32 -1.54
N ALA A 820 24.40 -10.32 -2.34
CA ALA A 820 25.80 -10.65 -2.64
C ALA A 820 26.51 -9.49 -3.35
N VAL A 821 25.91 -8.93 -4.37
CA VAL A 821 26.42 -7.76 -5.10
C VAL A 821 26.57 -6.56 -4.19
N VAL A 822 25.53 -6.23 -3.43
CA VAL A 822 25.50 -5.14 -2.44
C VAL A 822 26.60 -5.32 -1.38
N GLY A 823 26.77 -6.53 -0.87
CA GLY A 823 27.83 -6.84 0.10
C GLY A 823 29.25 -6.55 -0.43
N VAL A 824 29.51 -6.90 -1.68
CA VAL A 824 30.79 -6.59 -2.33
C VAL A 824 30.93 -5.07 -2.60
N LEU A 825 29.90 -4.40 -3.12
CA LEU A 825 29.91 -2.97 -3.38
C LEU A 825 30.15 -2.14 -2.11
N ALA A 826 29.50 -2.50 -1.01
CA ALA A 826 29.69 -1.86 0.30
C ALA A 826 31.13 -1.98 0.81
N ALA A 827 31.86 -3.02 0.42
CA ALA A 827 33.23 -3.22 0.82
C ALA A 827 34.27 -2.48 -0.04
N LEU A 828 33.91 -1.93 -1.21
CA LEU A 828 34.86 -1.32 -2.17
C LEU A 828 35.66 -0.19 -1.53
N TRP A 829 35.00 0.77 -0.90
CA TRP A 829 35.66 1.94 -0.28
C TRP A 829 36.45 1.54 0.97
N PRO A 830 35.92 0.78 1.96
CA PRO A 830 36.71 0.33 3.10
C PRO A 830 37.94 -0.51 2.73
N ALA A 831 37.78 -1.43 1.77
CA ALA A 831 38.90 -2.28 1.30
C ALA A 831 40.00 -1.49 0.58
N SER A 832 39.62 -0.51 -0.23
CA SER A 832 40.61 0.37 -0.91
C SER A 832 41.41 1.19 0.09
N ARG A 833 40.73 1.67 1.14
CA ARG A 833 41.36 2.43 2.22
C ARG A 833 42.28 1.55 3.08
N ALA A 834 41.86 0.35 3.44
CA ALA A 834 42.69 -0.64 4.12
C ALA A 834 43.98 -0.97 3.34
N ALA A 835 43.86 -1.16 2.02
CA ALA A 835 45.00 -1.47 1.14
C ALA A 835 46.00 -0.34 0.99
N LYS A 836 45.62 0.90 1.24
CA LYS A 836 46.51 2.08 1.18
C LYS A 836 47.26 2.33 2.48
N THR A 837 46.97 1.61 3.58
CA THR A 837 47.63 1.75 4.88
C THR A 837 49.14 1.41 4.73
N LYS A 838 50.04 2.33 5.13
CA LYS A 838 51.48 2.05 5.15
C LYS A 838 51.84 1.15 6.31
N PRO A 839 52.71 0.09 6.12
CA PRO A 839 53.09 -0.82 7.20
C PRO A 839 53.75 -0.13 8.39
N LEU A 840 54.64 0.82 8.14
CA LEU A 840 55.35 1.58 9.20
C LEU A 840 54.40 2.44 10.03
N ASP A 841 53.50 3.22 9.39
CA ASP A 841 52.52 4.07 10.10
C ASP A 841 51.48 3.27 10.90
N ALA A 842 51.38 1.97 10.70
CA ALA A 842 50.46 1.08 11.38
C ALA A 842 51.08 0.41 12.64
N ILE A 843 52.43 0.36 12.73
CA ILE A 843 53.20 -0.25 13.84
C ILE A 843 53.56 0.82 14.89
N ASP A 844 53.85 2.05 14.45
CA ASP A 844 54.27 3.15 15.34
C ASP A 844 53.13 3.85 16.09
N ASN A 845 51.89 3.62 15.80
CA ASN A 845 50.68 4.07 16.45
C ASN A 845 49.96 2.91 17.17
#